data_86d8cf57ce69eb5bc0b7e52c1fbfe185
#
_entry.id   86d8cf57ce69eb5bc0b7e52c1fbfe185
#
_cell.length_a   1.000
_cell.length_b   1.000
_cell.length_c   1.000
_cell.angle_alpha   90.00
_cell.angle_beta   90.00
_cell.angle_gamma   90.00
#
_symmetry.space_group_name_H-M   'P 1'
#
loop_
_entity.id
_entity.type
_entity.pdbx_description
1 polymer ?
#
loop_
_entity_poly.entity_id
_entity_poly.type
_entity_poly.pdbx_seq_one_letter_code
_entity_poly.pdbx_strand_id
1 'polypeptide(L)'
;MNYKPTSALTAARFATLLGCGVLSASSAFALTPQPLQATASYHNDLSRPLREMAAADTPSRRQDREAAENPKIPNSHVDTPDQLVDRGSLLRFLAPSLPAPILNFDGIPFPGVGCNCAPPDTNGEVGATQYVQMVNEGYQVFDKATGNSILGPSSITSLWSGFGGVCQTSGFGDPVVLYDQLANRWVISQFAGAGSIPTDECVAVSTSSDATGTYNRYGFHLGTNFFDYPHLAVWPDGYYMSMNVFNSSGTAYLGPQPFAFDRTAMLAGAPAIFISPVAPLGGSIPPFLPADLDGSTLPPSGAPNTFLGFPSSNKYTVYHFHVDFTVPGNSTFTTFATPAAGGFTSLCPTTRSCVPQLGVTSSSKLDGIGDRLMFRLAYRNFGDHESLVGNFTVSAGGVAGIRWFELRGVTAGPLTVFQESTYQPDTTWRWMGSAAMDGQGNLALGFSASSGSIHPQIRYAGRLATDPINTLAQGEAHLFDGAGSQSATGNRWGDYSSLTVDPTDDTTFWYTNEYYPTTTTFNWRTRIGSFKLGTGTPTPTPTPTPTPTPTPTPAPDYSLSISPSSVSVGRNGGSAVYTVTVNPTNGFSSLVTLSVAGLPAGTTPVFSPNPTMATSTLTLTVDSSTRKGTYVFTVTGMGGSPTITRTTTATLVKTNGR
;
A
#
# COMPACT_ATOMS: atom_id res chain seq x y z
N MET A 1 -37.53 88.98 -22.36
CA MET A 1 -37.98 89.32 -23.71
C MET A 1 -37.79 88.08 -24.59
N ASN A 2 -38.84 87.45 -24.90
CA ASN A 2 -39.37 87.05 -26.24
C ASN A 2 -38.28 86.63 -27.26
N TYR A 3 -38.24 85.41 -27.84
CA TYR A 3 -39.24 84.81 -28.73
C TYR A 3 -38.81 83.34 -29.10
N LYS A 4 -39.77 82.44 -29.17
CA LYS A 4 -39.83 81.20 -29.98
C LYS A 4 -40.13 81.58 -31.45
N PRO A 5 -40.21 80.67 -32.47
CA PRO A 5 -39.78 79.24 -32.61
C PRO A 5 -39.07 79.03 -33.97
N THR A 6 -38.70 77.83 -34.34
CA THR A 6 -39.16 77.08 -35.53
C THR A 6 -38.57 75.69 -35.64
N SER A 7 -39.41 74.80 -36.06
CA SER A 7 -39.23 73.36 -36.32
C SER A 7 -38.39 73.08 -37.57
N ALA A 8 -37.63 71.98 -37.53
CA ALA A 8 -37.26 71.17 -38.70
C ALA A 8 -37.10 69.70 -38.34
N LEU A 9 -37.97 68.88 -38.99
CA LEU A 9 -37.80 67.45 -39.04
C LEU A 9 -36.49 67.06 -39.67
N THR A 10 -35.78 66.06 -39.09
CA THR A 10 -34.81 65.27 -39.84
C THR A 10 -34.84 63.81 -39.36
N ALA A 11 -34.85 62.93 -40.32
CA ALA A 11 -35.11 61.50 -40.29
C ALA A 11 -34.20 60.68 -39.34
N ALA A 12 -34.81 59.74 -38.62
CA ALA A 12 -34.16 58.70 -37.89
C ALA A 12 -33.53 57.70 -38.87
N ARG A 13 -32.21 57.51 -38.79
CA ARG A 13 -31.51 56.34 -39.34
C ARG A 13 -31.34 55.34 -38.22
N PHE A 14 -31.99 54.16 -38.35
CA PHE A 14 -31.72 52.97 -37.56
C PHE A 14 -30.34 52.45 -37.94
N ALA A 15 -29.38 52.49 -37.00
CA ALA A 15 -28.13 51.75 -37.07
C ALA A 15 -28.32 50.43 -36.34
N THR A 16 -28.39 49.34 -37.10
CA THR A 16 -28.36 47.98 -36.59
C THR A 16 -26.95 47.69 -36.10
N LEU A 17 -26.74 47.66 -34.78
CA LEU A 17 -25.51 47.10 -34.18
C LEU A 17 -25.58 45.59 -34.33
N LEU A 18 -24.83 45.03 -35.28
CA LEU A 18 -24.39 43.62 -35.21
C LEU A 18 -23.46 43.47 -34.05
N GLY A 19 -23.96 42.88 -32.96
CA GLY A 19 -23.11 42.37 -31.88
C GLY A 19 -22.28 41.20 -32.40
N CYS A 20 -21.00 41.42 -32.63
CA CYS A 20 -20.02 40.37 -32.81
C CYS A 20 -19.86 39.65 -31.44
N GLY A 21 -20.64 38.59 -31.24
CA GLY A 21 -20.40 37.65 -30.14
C GLY A 21 -19.03 36.98 -30.37
N VAL A 22 -18.05 37.39 -29.62
CA VAL A 22 -16.80 36.64 -29.51
C VAL A 22 -17.16 35.32 -28.81
N LEU A 23 -17.41 34.29 -29.58
CA LEU A 23 -17.38 32.91 -29.13
C LEU A 23 -15.93 32.68 -28.67
N SER A 24 -15.70 32.75 -27.37
CA SER A 24 -14.51 32.21 -26.75
C SER A 24 -14.52 30.69 -26.99
N ALA A 25 -13.93 30.26 -28.08
CA ALA A 25 -13.60 28.86 -28.25
C ALA A 25 -12.64 28.50 -27.12
N SER A 26 -13.15 27.82 -26.07
CA SER A 26 -12.33 27.13 -25.10
C SER A 26 -11.50 26.12 -25.91
N SER A 27 -10.24 26.45 -26.17
CA SER A 27 -9.29 25.50 -26.73
C SER A 27 -9.18 24.34 -25.76
N ALA A 28 -9.89 23.25 -26.05
CA ALA A 28 -9.52 21.95 -25.49
C ALA A 28 -8.04 21.76 -25.85
N PHE A 29 -7.20 21.47 -24.88
CA PHE A 29 -5.80 21.17 -25.12
C PHE A 29 -5.74 19.85 -25.94
N ALA A 30 -5.85 19.96 -27.26
CA ALA A 30 -5.51 18.87 -28.14
C ALA A 30 -4.00 18.68 -28.00
N LEU A 31 -3.57 17.47 -27.64
CA LEU A 31 -2.15 17.13 -27.68
C LEU A 31 -1.59 17.47 -29.07
N THR A 32 -0.52 18.22 -29.12
CA THR A 32 0.29 18.25 -30.34
C THR A 32 0.88 16.85 -30.47
N PRO A 33 0.60 16.12 -31.57
CA PRO A 33 1.13 14.78 -31.76
C PRO A 33 2.65 14.80 -31.61
N GLN A 34 3.16 14.11 -30.58
CA GLN A 34 4.60 13.90 -30.39
C GLN A 34 5.00 12.65 -31.17
N PRO A 35 6.15 12.64 -31.85
CA PRO A 35 6.64 11.42 -32.48
C PRO A 35 6.89 10.38 -31.38
N LEU A 36 6.41 9.16 -31.61
CA LEU A 36 6.68 8.01 -30.78
C LEU A 36 7.96 7.33 -31.26
N GLN A 37 8.75 6.84 -30.32
CA GLN A 37 9.96 6.08 -30.63
C GLN A 37 10.01 4.78 -29.84
N ALA A 38 10.65 3.78 -30.42
CA ALA A 38 10.99 2.53 -29.77
C ALA A 38 12.38 2.64 -29.12
N THR A 39 12.47 2.20 -27.87
CA THR A 39 13.73 2.11 -27.13
C THR A 39 13.92 0.68 -26.65
N ALA A 40 15.07 0.07 -26.97
CA ALA A 40 15.37 -1.29 -26.55
C ALA A 40 15.82 -1.34 -25.08
N SER A 41 15.55 -2.47 -24.41
CA SER A 41 16.19 -2.79 -23.15
C SER A 41 17.72 -2.81 -23.34
N TYR A 42 18.44 -2.17 -22.43
CA TYR A 42 19.92 -2.21 -22.49
C TYR A 42 20.47 -3.54 -22.01
N HIS A 43 19.69 -4.28 -21.23
CA HIS A 43 19.99 -5.62 -20.77
C HIS A 43 18.71 -6.41 -20.51
N ASN A 44 18.74 -7.71 -20.79
CA ASN A 44 17.72 -8.66 -20.34
C ASN A 44 18.36 -10.01 -20.06
N ASP A 45 17.81 -10.71 -19.06
CA ASP A 45 18.25 -12.06 -18.69
C ASP A 45 17.11 -12.87 -18.05
N LEU A 46 17.41 -14.14 -17.75
CA LEU A 46 16.58 -15.01 -16.93
C LEU A 46 17.23 -15.12 -15.53
N SER A 47 16.48 -14.77 -14.49
CA SER A 47 16.94 -14.86 -13.11
C SER A 47 17.05 -16.31 -12.62
N ARG A 48 17.79 -16.51 -11.52
CA ARG A 48 17.58 -17.68 -10.67
C ARG A 48 16.21 -17.57 -9.97
N PRO A 49 15.69 -18.68 -9.36
CA PRO A 49 14.49 -18.58 -8.54
C PRO A 49 14.60 -17.51 -7.46
N LEU A 50 13.58 -16.66 -7.32
CA LEU A 50 13.58 -15.55 -6.38
C LEU A 50 13.80 -16.02 -4.94
N ARG A 51 13.25 -17.18 -4.56
CA ARG A 51 13.47 -17.79 -3.23
C ARG A 51 14.94 -18.06 -2.92
N GLU A 52 15.76 -18.35 -3.93
CA GLU A 52 17.20 -18.58 -3.75
C GLU A 52 17.98 -17.25 -3.64
N MET A 53 17.58 -16.26 -4.45
CA MET A 53 18.21 -14.94 -4.44
C MET A 53 17.88 -14.18 -3.14
N ALA A 54 16.65 -14.22 -2.67
CA ALA A 54 16.23 -13.61 -1.42
C ALA A 54 16.91 -14.23 -0.20
N ALA A 55 17.11 -15.56 -0.19
CA ALA A 55 17.81 -16.23 0.90
C ALA A 55 19.30 -15.85 1.01
N ALA A 56 19.90 -15.38 -0.08
CA ALA A 56 21.28 -14.91 -0.13
C ALA A 56 21.41 -13.40 0.16
N ASP A 57 20.27 -12.68 0.27
CA ASP A 57 20.25 -11.26 0.53
C ASP A 57 20.68 -10.96 1.96
N THR A 58 21.64 -10.04 2.10
CA THR A 58 22.10 -9.54 3.41
C THR A 58 21.70 -8.07 3.47
N PRO A 59 20.59 -7.72 4.14
CA PRO A 59 20.14 -6.35 4.22
C PRO A 59 21.24 -5.43 4.77
N SER A 60 21.72 -4.50 3.98
CA SER A 60 22.59 -3.45 4.48
C SER A 60 21.74 -2.47 5.28
N ARG A 61 22.05 -2.26 6.56
CA ARG A 61 21.40 -1.21 7.36
C ARG A 61 21.76 0.15 6.76
N ARG A 62 20.80 0.75 6.06
CA ARG A 62 20.88 2.14 5.63
C ARG A 62 20.39 3.06 6.75
N GLN A 63 20.80 4.33 6.71
CA GLN A 63 20.26 5.34 7.63
C GLN A 63 18.79 5.59 7.35
N ASP A 64 18.03 5.91 8.39
CA ASP A 64 16.64 6.33 8.25
C ASP A 64 16.57 7.54 7.32
N ARG A 65 15.74 7.45 6.31
CA ARG A 65 15.49 8.55 5.37
C ARG A 65 14.01 8.70 5.09
N GLU A 66 13.58 9.92 4.91
CA GLU A 66 12.26 10.26 4.42
C GLU A 66 12.38 10.79 2.99
N ALA A 67 11.52 10.33 2.10
CA ALA A 67 11.47 10.85 0.74
C ALA A 67 11.06 12.32 0.77
N ALA A 68 11.77 13.16 0.02
CA ALA A 68 11.41 14.57 -0.11
C ALA A 68 10.08 14.72 -0.86
N GLU A 69 9.29 15.73 -0.49
CA GLU A 69 8.12 16.10 -1.28
C GLU A 69 8.56 16.63 -2.65
N ASN A 70 8.01 16.06 -3.73
CA ASN A 70 8.12 16.66 -5.05
C ASN A 70 7.32 17.96 -5.14
N PRO A 71 7.67 18.88 -6.04
CA PRO A 71 6.86 20.06 -6.26
C PRO A 71 5.42 19.68 -6.58
N LYS A 72 4.46 20.45 -6.04
CA LYS A 72 3.05 20.29 -6.39
C LYS A 72 2.88 20.35 -7.91
N ILE A 73 2.16 19.37 -8.47
CA ILE A 73 1.93 19.33 -9.90
C ILE A 73 0.95 20.43 -10.29
N PRO A 74 1.30 21.32 -11.23
CA PRO A 74 0.39 22.35 -11.71
C PRO A 74 -0.82 21.72 -12.40
N ASN A 75 -2.00 22.23 -12.11
CA ASN A 75 -3.18 21.88 -12.88
C ASN A 75 -4.04 23.13 -13.13
N SER A 76 -4.81 23.11 -14.20
CA SER A 76 -5.71 24.21 -14.58
C SER A 76 -7.11 24.03 -13.97
N HIS A 77 -7.26 23.22 -12.92
CA HIS A 77 -8.52 23.07 -12.20
C HIS A 77 -8.89 24.39 -11.52
N VAL A 78 -10.13 24.78 -11.66
CA VAL A 78 -10.73 25.92 -10.97
C VAL A 78 -11.61 25.37 -9.87
N ASP A 79 -11.28 25.70 -8.62
CA ASP A 79 -12.05 25.27 -7.47
C ASP A 79 -13.51 25.72 -7.57
N THR A 80 -14.41 24.77 -7.48
CA THR A 80 -15.85 24.98 -7.48
C THR A 80 -16.48 24.18 -6.35
N PRO A 81 -17.65 24.62 -5.82
CA PRO A 81 -18.34 23.85 -4.79
C PRO A 81 -18.66 22.44 -5.29
N ASP A 82 -18.30 21.45 -4.48
CA ASP A 82 -18.57 20.05 -4.77
C ASP A 82 -20.06 19.74 -4.51
N GLN A 83 -20.82 19.55 -5.59
CA GLN A 83 -22.23 19.20 -5.54
C GLN A 83 -22.47 17.69 -5.44
N LEU A 84 -21.41 16.89 -5.54
CA LEU A 84 -21.47 15.42 -5.56
C LEU A 84 -21.09 14.79 -4.22
N VAL A 85 -20.98 15.58 -3.16
CA VAL A 85 -20.63 15.06 -1.83
C VAL A 85 -21.72 14.14 -1.31
N ASP A 86 -21.40 12.85 -1.20
CA ASP A 86 -22.24 11.87 -0.51
C ASP A 86 -22.02 11.99 1.01
N ARG A 87 -22.92 12.70 1.65
CA ARG A 87 -22.95 12.84 3.12
C ARG A 87 -23.68 11.70 3.81
N GLY A 88 -24.06 10.69 3.03
CA GLY A 88 -24.93 9.60 3.48
C GLY A 88 -26.34 10.09 3.77
N SER A 89 -27.32 9.37 3.30
CA SER A 89 -28.70 9.67 3.65
C SER A 89 -28.93 9.42 5.15
N LEU A 90 -29.94 10.07 5.74
CA LEU A 90 -30.44 9.78 7.09
C LEU A 90 -30.82 8.29 7.29
N LEU A 91 -30.88 7.52 6.21
CA LEU A 91 -31.11 6.07 6.20
C LEU A 91 -29.90 5.23 6.59
N ARG A 92 -28.73 5.80 6.88
CA ARG A 92 -27.52 5.05 7.32
C ARG A 92 -27.72 4.21 8.58
N PHE A 93 -28.66 4.57 9.45
CA PHE A 93 -29.03 3.71 10.58
C PHE A 93 -29.66 2.37 10.16
N LEU A 94 -30.01 2.23 8.88
CA LEU A 94 -30.57 1.03 8.26
C LEU A 94 -29.68 0.47 7.14
N ALA A 95 -28.51 1.08 6.89
CA ALA A 95 -27.59 0.56 5.88
C ALA A 95 -27.11 -0.84 6.30
N PRO A 96 -27.03 -1.79 5.36
CA PRO A 96 -26.41 -3.07 5.64
C PRO A 96 -24.97 -2.83 6.08
N SER A 97 -24.55 -3.48 7.15
CA SER A 97 -23.16 -3.48 7.59
C SER A 97 -22.34 -4.27 6.58
N LEU A 98 -21.25 -3.68 6.09
CA LEU A 98 -20.27 -4.43 5.29
C LEU A 98 -19.83 -5.69 6.05
N PRO A 99 -19.68 -6.84 5.38
CA PRO A 99 -19.15 -8.04 6.00
C PRO A 99 -17.77 -7.79 6.62
N ALA A 100 -17.45 -8.51 7.70
CA ALA A 100 -16.10 -8.52 8.24
C ALA A 100 -15.10 -9.03 7.18
N PRO A 101 -13.83 -8.61 7.23
CA PRO A 101 -12.80 -9.13 6.35
C PRO A 101 -12.72 -10.66 6.43
N ILE A 102 -12.53 -11.31 5.28
CA ILE A 102 -12.30 -12.76 5.17
C ILE A 102 -10.92 -13.10 5.72
N LEU A 103 -9.90 -12.34 5.29
CA LEU A 103 -8.55 -12.36 5.82
C LEU A 103 -8.16 -10.95 6.25
N ASN A 104 -7.32 -10.86 7.28
CA ASN A 104 -6.84 -9.59 7.80
C ASN A 104 -5.53 -9.84 8.58
N PHE A 105 -4.38 -9.55 7.97
CA PHE A 105 -3.07 -9.88 8.52
C PHE A 105 -2.03 -8.79 8.25
N ASP A 106 -0.94 -8.79 9.01
CA ASP A 106 0.15 -7.84 8.83
C ASP A 106 0.96 -8.15 7.58
N GLY A 107 1.24 -7.11 6.80
CA GLY A 107 2.18 -7.14 5.70
C GLY A 107 3.59 -6.73 6.14
N ILE A 108 4.37 -6.17 5.20
CA ILE A 108 5.76 -5.76 5.42
C ILE A 108 5.83 -4.68 6.51
N PRO A 109 6.63 -4.87 7.57
CA PRO A 109 6.82 -3.86 8.60
C PRO A 109 8.09 -3.03 8.35
N PHE A 110 8.14 -1.78 8.80
CA PHE A 110 9.38 -1.05 9.03
C PHE A 110 10.14 -1.66 10.24
N PRO A 111 11.44 -1.86 10.22
CA PRO A 111 12.43 -1.72 9.15
C PRO A 111 12.73 -3.06 8.45
N GLY A 112 11.75 -3.87 8.16
CA GLY A 112 11.90 -5.24 7.62
C GLY A 112 12.39 -5.33 6.16
N VAL A 113 12.84 -4.24 5.57
CA VAL A 113 13.33 -4.14 4.18
C VAL A 113 14.70 -3.47 4.12
N GLY A 114 15.31 -3.46 2.96
CA GLY A 114 16.69 -2.96 2.75
C GLY A 114 16.90 -1.48 3.01
N CYS A 115 15.88 -0.64 2.89
CA CYS A 115 15.94 0.76 3.30
C CYS A 115 15.21 0.98 4.64
N ASN A 116 15.69 1.87 5.46
CA ASN A 116 14.94 2.46 6.55
C ASN A 116 14.23 3.70 6.01
N CYS A 117 13.30 3.55 5.08
CA CYS A 117 12.68 4.66 4.38
C CYS A 117 11.21 4.86 4.78
N ALA A 118 10.74 6.08 4.65
CA ALA A 118 9.36 6.48 4.72
C ALA A 118 9.10 7.49 3.56
N PRO A 119 7.95 7.42 2.94
CA PRO A 119 6.81 6.53 3.17
C PRO A 119 7.01 5.13 2.59
N PRO A 120 6.11 4.16 2.90
CA PRO A 120 6.19 2.81 2.34
C PRO A 120 5.71 2.70 0.89
N ASP A 121 4.84 3.57 0.41
CA ASP A 121 4.20 3.52 -0.91
C ASP A 121 3.66 2.12 -1.19
N THR A 122 2.66 1.75 -0.40
CA THR A 122 2.17 0.37 -0.28
C THR A 122 1.46 -0.09 -1.55
N ASN A 123 2.01 -1.08 -2.22
CA ASN A 123 1.44 -1.74 -3.38
C ASN A 123 1.26 -3.24 -3.13
N GLY A 124 0.31 -3.87 -3.79
CA GLY A 124 0.10 -5.31 -3.64
C GLY A 124 -0.94 -5.84 -4.60
N GLU A 125 -0.77 -7.11 -4.96
CA GLU A 125 -1.60 -7.77 -5.94
C GLU A 125 -1.90 -9.21 -5.54
N VAL A 126 -3.09 -9.69 -5.89
CA VAL A 126 -3.54 -11.06 -5.67
C VAL A 126 -3.46 -11.87 -6.96
N GLY A 127 -2.80 -13.03 -6.88
CA GLY A 127 -2.77 -14.00 -7.97
C GLY A 127 -3.65 -15.22 -7.68
N ALA A 128 -3.38 -16.32 -8.39
CA ALA A 128 -4.16 -17.53 -8.24
C ALA A 128 -4.05 -18.18 -6.85
N THR A 129 -2.85 -18.22 -6.28
CA THR A 129 -2.56 -18.91 -4.99
C THR A 129 -1.72 -18.07 -4.04
N GLN A 130 -1.22 -16.93 -4.46
CA GLN A 130 -0.32 -16.08 -3.71
C GLN A 130 -0.83 -14.64 -3.71
N TYR A 131 -0.43 -13.89 -2.68
CA TYR A 131 -0.51 -12.44 -2.63
C TYR A 131 0.90 -11.90 -2.56
N VAL A 132 1.25 -10.94 -3.40
CA VAL A 132 2.55 -10.26 -3.37
C VAL A 132 2.35 -8.83 -2.91
N GLN A 133 3.05 -8.44 -1.86
CA GLN A 133 3.09 -7.06 -1.40
C GLN A 133 4.46 -6.47 -1.69
N MET A 134 4.45 -5.22 -2.13
CA MET A 134 5.64 -4.40 -2.28
C MET A 134 5.52 -3.11 -1.48
N VAL A 135 6.64 -2.65 -0.99
CA VAL A 135 6.80 -1.33 -0.37
C VAL A 135 8.11 -0.74 -0.88
N ASN A 136 8.36 0.52 -0.61
CA ASN A 136 9.63 1.14 -0.95
C ASN A 136 10.79 0.27 -0.49
N GLU A 137 11.57 -0.16 -1.50
CA GLU A 137 12.74 -1.03 -1.49
C GLU A 137 12.50 -2.44 -0.92
N GLY A 138 11.25 -2.93 -0.84
CA GLY A 138 11.00 -4.28 -0.32
C GLY A 138 9.81 -5.02 -0.93
N TYR A 139 9.85 -6.36 -0.84
CA TYR A 139 8.74 -7.22 -1.26
C TYR A 139 8.55 -8.40 -0.29
N GLN A 140 7.34 -8.94 -0.28
CA GLN A 140 6.98 -10.15 0.46
C GLN A 140 5.91 -10.93 -0.28
N VAL A 141 6.03 -12.26 -0.28
CA VAL A 141 5.06 -13.19 -0.89
C VAL A 141 4.32 -13.94 0.22
N PHE A 142 3.01 -13.97 0.13
CA PHE A 142 2.13 -14.63 1.09
C PHE A 142 1.32 -15.74 0.42
N ASP A 143 1.00 -16.78 1.17
CA ASP A 143 -0.02 -17.75 0.80
C ASP A 143 -1.40 -17.10 0.84
N LYS A 144 -2.10 -17.11 -0.28
CA LYS A 144 -3.39 -16.43 -0.43
C LYS A 144 -4.48 -16.97 0.50
N ALA A 145 -4.47 -18.27 0.76
CA ALA A 145 -5.51 -18.90 1.56
C ALA A 145 -5.37 -18.62 3.07
N THR A 146 -4.15 -18.43 3.53
CA THR A 146 -3.85 -18.33 4.97
C THR A 146 -3.30 -16.98 5.42
N GLY A 147 -2.77 -16.16 4.49
CA GLY A 147 -2.02 -14.95 4.82
C GLY A 147 -0.63 -15.20 5.40
N ASN A 148 -0.16 -16.45 5.45
CA ASN A 148 1.17 -16.76 5.94
C ASN A 148 2.25 -16.35 4.93
N SER A 149 3.39 -15.84 5.44
CA SER A 149 4.54 -15.53 4.60
C SER A 149 5.14 -16.78 3.97
N ILE A 150 5.32 -16.77 2.65
CA ILE A 150 6.05 -17.79 1.88
C ILE A 150 7.50 -17.34 1.67
N LEU A 151 7.72 -16.05 1.42
CA LEU A 151 9.04 -15.48 1.13
C LEU A 151 9.09 -14.03 1.61
N GLY A 152 10.21 -13.65 2.22
CA GLY A 152 10.46 -12.28 2.65
C GLY A 152 10.00 -11.98 4.10
N PRO A 153 9.98 -10.69 4.49
CA PRO A 153 10.28 -9.53 3.64
C PRO A 153 11.75 -9.49 3.19
N SER A 154 11.97 -9.14 1.95
CA SER A 154 13.28 -9.09 1.30
C SER A 154 13.47 -7.77 0.56
N SER A 155 14.73 -7.33 0.42
CA SER A 155 15.05 -6.13 -0.36
C SER A 155 14.70 -6.34 -1.84
N ILE A 156 14.15 -5.32 -2.48
CA ILE A 156 13.83 -5.34 -3.90
C ILE A 156 15.07 -5.59 -4.78
N THR A 157 16.26 -5.15 -4.34
CA THR A 157 17.52 -5.39 -5.04
C THR A 157 17.88 -6.87 -5.11
N SER A 158 17.35 -7.72 -4.24
CA SER A 158 17.57 -9.16 -4.32
C SER A 158 16.98 -9.79 -5.60
N LEU A 159 15.85 -9.25 -6.10
CA LEU A 159 15.29 -9.64 -7.40
C LEU A 159 16.26 -9.41 -8.57
N TRP A 160 17.14 -8.41 -8.44
CA TRP A 160 18.11 -8.00 -9.46
C TRP A 160 19.52 -8.58 -9.24
N SER A 161 19.70 -9.46 -8.26
CA SER A 161 20.99 -10.09 -7.98
C SER A 161 21.56 -10.78 -9.24
N GLY A 162 22.78 -10.40 -9.63
CA GLY A 162 23.46 -10.91 -10.84
C GLY A 162 23.03 -10.25 -12.16
N PHE A 163 22.03 -9.35 -12.15
CA PHE A 163 21.60 -8.63 -13.36
C PHE A 163 22.60 -7.57 -13.83
N GLY A 164 23.29 -6.93 -12.88
CA GLY A 164 24.19 -5.81 -13.14
C GLY A 164 23.50 -4.48 -13.34
N GLY A 165 24.30 -3.43 -13.53
CA GLY A 165 23.79 -2.07 -13.73
C GLY A 165 23.04 -1.50 -12.54
N VAL A 166 22.28 -0.42 -12.78
CA VAL A 166 21.57 0.32 -11.73
C VAL A 166 20.39 -0.45 -11.16
N CYS A 167 19.74 -1.33 -11.91
CA CYS A 167 18.67 -2.20 -11.38
C CYS A 167 19.16 -3.03 -10.20
N GLN A 168 20.42 -3.53 -10.24
CA GLN A 168 21.00 -4.29 -9.14
C GLN A 168 21.49 -3.41 -8.00
N THR A 169 22.06 -2.23 -8.28
CA THR A 169 22.85 -1.47 -7.29
C THR A 169 22.13 -0.27 -6.71
N SER A 170 21.07 0.19 -7.35
CA SER A 170 20.45 1.49 -7.07
C SER A 170 18.95 1.48 -7.34
N GLY A 171 18.23 0.51 -6.77
CA GLY A 171 16.77 0.55 -6.71
C GLY A 171 16.33 1.66 -5.76
N PHE A 172 15.44 2.56 -6.22
CA PHE A 172 14.99 3.71 -5.42
C PHE A 172 13.60 3.57 -4.82
N GLY A 173 12.82 2.59 -5.28
CA GLY A 173 11.47 2.39 -4.79
C GLY A 173 10.41 2.62 -5.86
N ASP A 174 9.26 3.14 -5.45
CA ASP A 174 8.01 3.21 -6.19
C ASP A 174 7.69 1.91 -6.94
N PRO A 175 7.74 0.76 -6.24
CA PRO A 175 7.55 -0.51 -6.90
C PRO A 175 6.07 -0.72 -7.21
N VAL A 176 5.80 -1.34 -8.35
CA VAL A 176 4.47 -1.84 -8.70
C VAL A 176 4.54 -3.33 -8.95
N VAL A 177 3.60 -4.07 -8.35
CA VAL A 177 3.37 -5.48 -8.66
C VAL A 177 1.97 -5.67 -9.22
N LEU A 178 1.88 -6.41 -10.31
CA LEU A 178 0.62 -6.82 -10.94
C LEU A 178 0.62 -8.32 -11.23
N TYR A 179 -0.56 -8.88 -11.35
CA TYR A 179 -0.76 -10.24 -11.83
C TYR A 179 -1.39 -10.23 -13.22
N ASP A 180 -0.58 -10.51 -14.23
CA ASP A 180 -1.06 -10.71 -15.59
C ASP A 180 -1.88 -12.01 -15.64
N GLN A 181 -3.16 -11.91 -15.39
CA GLN A 181 -4.07 -13.04 -15.35
C GLN A 181 -4.23 -13.73 -16.72
N LEU A 182 -3.98 -13.02 -17.82
CA LEU A 182 -4.04 -13.58 -19.18
C LEU A 182 -2.91 -14.59 -19.43
N ALA A 183 -1.76 -14.36 -18.82
CA ALA A 183 -0.59 -15.21 -18.94
C ALA A 183 -0.32 -16.06 -17.69
N ASN A 184 -1.01 -15.82 -16.57
CA ASN A 184 -0.69 -16.33 -15.24
C ASN A 184 0.75 -16.01 -14.84
N ARG A 185 1.11 -14.72 -14.85
CA ARG A 185 2.45 -14.22 -14.55
C ARG A 185 2.40 -13.03 -13.62
N TRP A 186 3.41 -12.94 -12.77
CA TRP A 186 3.68 -11.74 -11.98
C TRP A 186 4.51 -10.76 -12.79
N VAL A 187 4.16 -9.49 -12.71
CA VAL A 187 4.92 -8.38 -13.31
C VAL A 187 5.31 -7.45 -12.17
N ILE A 188 6.61 -7.21 -12.05
CA ILE A 188 7.17 -6.34 -11.00
C ILE A 188 7.97 -5.25 -11.69
N SER A 189 7.77 -4.01 -11.29
CA SER A 189 8.58 -2.89 -11.74
C SER A 189 9.11 -2.06 -10.58
N GLN A 190 10.22 -1.39 -10.83
CA GLN A 190 10.80 -0.37 -9.95
C GLN A 190 11.63 0.60 -10.76
N PHE A 191 11.71 1.83 -10.35
CA PHE A 191 12.68 2.72 -10.92
C PHE A 191 14.07 2.56 -10.27
N ALA A 192 15.11 2.88 -11.03
CA ALA A 192 16.50 2.82 -10.61
C ALA A 192 17.30 3.97 -11.23
N GLY A 193 18.48 4.26 -10.70
CA GLY A 193 19.31 5.30 -11.30
C GLY A 193 20.64 5.50 -10.60
N ALA A 194 21.47 6.37 -11.15
CA ALA A 194 22.74 6.77 -10.58
C ALA A 194 22.58 8.03 -9.73
N GLY A 195 23.06 8.00 -8.49
CA GLY A 195 22.91 9.12 -7.57
C GLY A 195 21.55 9.15 -6.89
N SER A 196 20.84 10.28 -6.94
CA SER A 196 19.51 10.46 -6.32
C SER A 196 18.38 10.65 -7.35
N ILE A 197 18.63 10.34 -8.62
CA ILE A 197 17.69 10.60 -9.72
C ILE A 197 17.40 9.27 -10.43
N PRO A 198 16.15 8.77 -10.42
CA PRO A 198 15.77 7.61 -11.20
C PRO A 198 15.79 7.98 -12.71
N THR A 199 16.62 7.29 -13.44
CA THR A 199 16.79 7.46 -14.89
C THR A 199 16.45 6.19 -15.67
N ASP A 200 16.18 5.13 -14.94
CA ASP A 200 15.97 3.79 -15.48
C ASP A 200 14.71 3.17 -14.87
N GLU A 201 14.05 2.34 -15.67
CA GLU A 201 12.99 1.46 -15.24
C GLU A 201 13.43 0.00 -15.34
N CYS A 202 13.20 -0.75 -14.28
CA CYS A 202 13.53 -2.16 -14.17
C CYS A 202 12.24 -2.97 -14.10
N VAL A 203 12.00 -3.83 -15.09
CA VAL A 203 10.77 -4.63 -15.17
C VAL A 203 11.11 -6.11 -15.18
N ALA A 204 10.41 -6.90 -14.36
CA ALA A 204 10.59 -8.34 -14.26
C ALA A 204 9.25 -9.06 -14.44
N VAL A 205 9.22 -10.06 -15.32
CA VAL A 205 8.03 -10.87 -15.60
C VAL A 205 8.32 -12.32 -15.19
N SER A 206 7.51 -12.89 -14.29
CA SER A 206 7.73 -14.26 -13.83
C SER A 206 7.54 -15.27 -14.95
N THR A 207 8.25 -16.39 -14.91
CA THR A 207 8.12 -17.45 -15.90
C THR A 207 6.99 -18.45 -15.61
N SER A 208 6.38 -18.32 -14.44
CA SER A 208 5.23 -19.13 -13.98
C SER A 208 4.32 -18.33 -13.07
N SER A 209 3.23 -18.92 -12.60
CA SER A 209 2.34 -18.32 -11.60
C SER A 209 2.92 -18.29 -10.18
N ASP A 210 4.09 -18.90 -9.94
CA ASP A 210 4.78 -18.87 -8.66
C ASP A 210 5.66 -17.61 -8.56
N ALA A 211 5.28 -16.66 -7.71
CA ALA A 211 6.02 -15.41 -7.47
C ALA A 211 7.43 -15.64 -6.88
N THR A 212 7.70 -16.82 -6.32
CA THR A 212 9.03 -17.16 -5.77
C THR A 212 9.94 -17.83 -6.79
N GLY A 213 9.45 -18.01 -8.02
CA GLY A 213 10.14 -18.66 -9.14
C GLY A 213 11.16 -17.77 -9.86
N THR A 214 11.41 -18.08 -11.13
CA THR A 214 12.31 -17.34 -12.00
C THR A 214 11.59 -16.20 -12.72
N TYR A 215 12.33 -15.16 -13.11
CA TYR A 215 11.83 -13.99 -13.81
C TYR A 215 12.66 -13.68 -15.06
N ASN A 216 12.00 -13.33 -16.14
CA ASN A 216 12.59 -12.61 -17.25
C ASN A 216 12.74 -11.15 -16.82
N ARG A 217 13.98 -10.62 -16.75
CA ARG A 217 14.28 -9.29 -16.23
C ARG A 217 14.76 -8.36 -17.33
N TYR A 218 14.41 -7.09 -17.23
CA TYR A 218 14.70 -6.07 -18.23
C TYR A 218 15.10 -4.76 -17.57
N GLY A 219 16.14 -4.11 -18.08
CA GLY A 219 16.51 -2.75 -17.71
C GLY A 219 16.35 -1.81 -18.89
N PHE A 220 15.69 -0.67 -18.69
CA PHE A 220 15.42 0.34 -19.70
C PHE A 220 15.93 1.70 -19.26
N HIS A 221 16.65 2.42 -20.14
CA HIS A 221 16.97 3.82 -19.94
C HIS A 221 15.79 4.69 -20.34
N LEU A 222 15.33 5.56 -19.42
CA LEU A 222 14.25 6.51 -19.64
C LEU A 222 14.77 7.87 -20.13
N GLY A 223 15.98 8.24 -19.74
CA GLY A 223 16.61 9.51 -20.08
C GLY A 223 17.33 10.16 -18.89
N THR A 224 17.53 11.48 -18.95
CA THR A 224 18.27 12.24 -17.93
C THR A 224 17.38 13.07 -17.00
N ASN A 225 16.07 13.03 -17.21
CA ASN A 225 15.09 13.67 -16.34
C ASN A 225 14.81 12.83 -15.09
N PHE A 226 14.11 13.42 -14.12
CA PHE A 226 13.62 12.72 -12.95
C PHE A 226 12.24 12.13 -13.27
N PHE A 227 12.15 10.81 -13.37
CA PHE A 227 10.92 10.06 -13.61
C PHE A 227 10.36 9.58 -12.27
N ASP A 228 9.13 9.92 -11.98
CA ASP A 228 8.48 9.75 -10.68
C ASP A 228 7.08 9.16 -10.85
N TYR A 229 6.57 8.51 -9.78
CA TYR A 229 5.21 7.99 -9.75
C TYR A 229 4.91 7.01 -10.89
N PRO A 230 5.70 5.93 -11.08
CA PRO A 230 5.45 4.94 -12.12
C PRO A 230 4.20 4.14 -11.80
N HIS A 231 3.26 4.09 -12.74
CA HIS A 231 2.06 3.28 -12.60
C HIS A 231 1.91 2.35 -13.78
N LEU A 232 2.05 1.06 -13.48
CA LEU A 232 2.00 -0.03 -14.43
C LEU A 232 0.58 -0.57 -14.60
N ALA A 233 0.26 -1.10 -15.77
CA ALA A 233 -1.01 -1.73 -16.11
C ALA A 233 -0.79 -2.91 -17.07
N VAL A 234 -1.63 -3.92 -16.97
CA VAL A 234 -1.67 -5.07 -17.87
C VAL A 234 -2.73 -4.85 -18.94
N TRP A 235 -2.35 -5.10 -20.20
CA TRP A 235 -3.26 -5.07 -21.35
C TRP A 235 -2.91 -6.22 -22.31
N PRO A 236 -3.82 -6.69 -23.18
CA PRO A 236 -3.55 -7.85 -24.02
C PRO A 236 -2.32 -7.72 -24.91
N ASP A 237 -2.03 -6.54 -25.43
CA ASP A 237 -0.94 -6.27 -26.37
C ASP A 237 0.33 -5.69 -25.73
N GLY A 238 0.27 -5.18 -24.50
CA GLY A 238 1.41 -4.52 -23.86
C GLY A 238 1.28 -4.43 -22.34
N TYR A 239 2.40 -4.14 -21.68
CA TYR A 239 2.40 -3.57 -20.34
C TYR A 239 2.52 -2.06 -20.47
N TYR A 240 1.56 -1.32 -19.92
CA TYR A 240 1.50 0.12 -20.07
C TYR A 240 1.90 0.81 -18.77
N MET A 241 2.57 1.94 -18.89
CA MET A 241 3.01 2.70 -17.73
C MET A 241 2.85 4.20 -17.96
N SER A 242 2.59 4.93 -16.90
CA SER A 242 2.70 6.38 -16.86
C SER A 242 3.71 6.82 -15.82
N MET A 243 4.43 7.91 -16.11
CA MET A 243 5.31 8.56 -15.14
C MET A 243 5.10 10.07 -15.17
N ASN A 244 5.24 10.71 -14.02
CA ASN A 244 5.34 12.15 -13.88
C ASN A 244 6.80 12.54 -14.08
N VAL A 245 7.09 13.35 -15.07
CA VAL A 245 8.47 13.72 -15.39
C VAL A 245 8.78 15.13 -14.89
N PHE A 246 9.84 15.22 -14.11
CA PHE A 246 10.42 16.49 -13.66
C PHE A 246 11.76 16.70 -14.33
N ASN A 247 12.27 17.94 -14.31
CA ASN A 247 13.63 18.21 -14.75
C ASN A 247 14.64 17.42 -13.90
N SER A 248 15.87 17.30 -14.37
CA SER A 248 16.93 16.51 -13.72
C SER A 248 17.26 16.93 -12.27
N SER A 249 16.79 18.09 -11.83
CA SER A 249 16.92 18.54 -10.42
C SER A 249 15.67 18.27 -9.58
N GLY A 250 14.60 17.69 -10.15
CA GLY A 250 13.34 17.43 -9.47
C GLY A 250 12.54 18.68 -9.10
N THR A 251 12.87 19.85 -9.66
CA THR A 251 12.31 21.15 -9.23
C THR A 251 11.21 21.70 -10.12
N ALA A 252 11.04 21.19 -11.33
CA ALA A 252 10.05 21.64 -12.29
C ALA A 252 9.38 20.45 -12.99
N TYR A 253 8.05 20.41 -12.95
CA TYR A 253 7.25 19.44 -13.67
C TYR A 253 7.29 19.70 -15.18
N LEU A 254 7.66 18.70 -15.96
CA LEU A 254 7.75 18.75 -17.43
C LEU A 254 6.54 18.16 -18.14
N GLY A 255 5.72 17.43 -17.42
CA GLY A 255 4.53 16.75 -17.90
C GLY A 255 4.56 15.24 -17.66
N PRO A 256 3.44 14.54 -17.90
CA PRO A 256 3.42 13.09 -17.84
C PRO A 256 4.00 12.49 -19.12
N GLN A 257 4.49 11.26 -19.02
CA GLN A 257 4.97 10.50 -20.17
C GLN A 257 4.39 9.08 -20.13
N PRO A 258 3.72 8.63 -21.21
CA PRO A 258 3.21 7.27 -21.34
C PRO A 258 4.27 6.34 -21.95
N PHE A 259 4.28 5.09 -21.51
CA PHE A 259 5.14 4.03 -21.99
C PHE A 259 4.32 2.79 -22.30
N ALA A 260 4.70 2.04 -23.32
CA ALA A 260 4.15 0.72 -23.62
C ALA A 260 5.31 -0.25 -23.86
N PHE A 261 5.39 -1.30 -23.05
CA PHE A 261 6.43 -2.34 -23.12
C PHE A 261 5.91 -3.56 -23.88
N ASP A 262 6.76 -4.18 -24.70
CA ASP A 262 6.43 -5.36 -25.50
C ASP A 262 6.20 -6.59 -24.61
N ARG A 263 4.95 -6.76 -24.18
CA ARG A 263 4.52 -7.88 -23.34
C ARG A 263 4.84 -9.24 -23.94
N THR A 264 4.68 -9.39 -25.26
CA THR A 264 4.94 -10.67 -25.95
C THR A 264 6.41 -11.06 -25.87
N ALA A 265 7.31 -10.13 -26.15
CA ALA A 265 8.75 -10.35 -26.03
C ALA A 265 9.15 -10.61 -24.57
N MET A 266 8.59 -9.85 -23.62
CA MET A 266 8.91 -9.99 -22.19
C MET A 266 8.43 -11.32 -21.61
N LEU A 267 7.27 -11.81 -21.98
CA LEU A 267 6.78 -13.13 -21.60
C LEU A 267 7.65 -14.26 -22.15
N ALA A 268 8.20 -14.07 -23.36
CA ALA A 268 9.09 -15.04 -24.01
C ALA A 268 10.54 -14.98 -23.52
N GLY A 269 10.93 -14.00 -22.70
CA GLY A 269 12.33 -13.77 -22.30
C GLY A 269 13.20 -13.25 -23.45
N ALA A 270 12.61 -12.78 -24.55
CA ALA A 270 13.30 -12.21 -25.70
C ALA A 270 13.68 -10.74 -25.44
N PRO A 271 14.66 -10.17 -26.17
CA PRO A 271 14.92 -8.74 -26.14
C PRO A 271 13.64 -7.94 -26.38
N ALA A 272 13.34 -6.99 -25.51
CA ALA A 272 12.12 -6.22 -25.53
C ALA A 272 12.38 -4.73 -25.79
N ILE A 273 11.37 -4.04 -26.30
CA ILE A 273 11.38 -2.59 -26.47
C ILE A 273 10.25 -1.97 -25.65
N PHE A 274 10.36 -0.69 -25.35
CA PHE A 274 9.19 0.13 -25.06
C PHE A 274 8.97 1.17 -26.17
N ILE A 275 7.72 1.61 -26.32
CA ILE A 275 7.32 2.71 -27.19
C ILE A 275 6.83 3.85 -26.31
N SER A 276 7.30 5.07 -26.55
CA SER A 276 6.98 6.28 -25.78
C SER A 276 7.19 7.53 -26.63
N PRO A 277 6.54 8.67 -26.32
CA PRO A 277 6.93 9.96 -26.86
C PRO A 277 8.41 10.26 -26.58
N VAL A 278 9.07 10.95 -27.49
CA VAL A 278 10.50 11.32 -27.37
C VAL A 278 10.78 12.27 -26.20
N ALA A 279 9.74 12.89 -25.65
CA ALA A 279 9.80 13.81 -24.51
C ALA A 279 8.49 13.81 -23.74
N PRO A 280 8.47 14.30 -22.48
CA PRO A 280 7.24 14.52 -21.72
C PRO A 280 6.24 15.39 -22.48
N LEU A 281 4.96 15.17 -22.27
CA LEU A 281 3.88 15.79 -23.05
C LEU A 281 3.68 17.29 -22.78
N GLY A 282 4.37 17.85 -21.79
CA GLY A 282 4.34 19.26 -21.44
C GLY A 282 3.73 19.53 -20.05
N GLY A 283 4.31 20.49 -19.33
CA GLY A 283 3.98 20.76 -17.93
C GLY A 283 2.57 21.32 -17.67
N SER A 284 1.79 21.59 -18.72
CA SER A 284 0.37 21.93 -18.62
C SER A 284 -0.57 20.71 -18.68
N ILE A 285 -0.05 19.55 -19.05
CA ILE A 285 -0.81 18.31 -19.08
C ILE A 285 -0.81 17.69 -17.68
N PRO A 286 -1.98 17.42 -17.08
CA PRO A 286 -2.04 16.80 -15.77
C PRO A 286 -1.55 15.36 -15.79
N PRO A 287 -1.18 14.80 -14.63
CA PRO A 287 -0.87 13.37 -14.49
C PRO A 287 -2.00 12.49 -15.00
N PHE A 288 -1.67 11.33 -15.51
CA PHE A 288 -2.64 10.34 -15.96
C PHE A 288 -2.23 8.91 -15.53
N LEU A 289 -3.20 8.00 -15.56
CA LEU A 289 -2.97 6.57 -15.29
C LEU A 289 -3.38 5.74 -16.51
N PRO A 290 -2.67 4.63 -16.83
CA PRO A 290 -3.09 3.63 -17.80
C PRO A 290 -4.21 2.75 -17.24
N ALA A 291 -5.10 2.27 -18.10
CA ALA A 291 -6.13 1.29 -17.76
C ALA A 291 -5.53 -0.08 -17.51
N ASP A 292 -5.81 -0.66 -16.36
CA ASP A 292 -5.34 -1.96 -15.89
C ASP A 292 -6.48 -2.99 -15.91
N LEU A 293 -6.29 -4.09 -16.62
CA LEU A 293 -7.33 -5.07 -16.95
C LEU A 293 -7.66 -5.98 -15.77
N ASP A 294 -8.92 -5.89 -15.33
CA ASP A 294 -9.55 -6.84 -14.41
C ASP A 294 -10.51 -7.79 -15.13
N GLY A 295 -10.68 -8.99 -14.58
CA GLY A 295 -11.60 -10.00 -15.09
C GLY A 295 -11.10 -10.72 -16.34
N SER A 296 -11.82 -11.78 -16.71
CA SER A 296 -11.41 -12.68 -17.81
C SER A 296 -11.91 -12.25 -19.20
N THR A 297 -12.84 -11.28 -19.27
CA THR A 297 -13.35 -10.78 -20.54
C THR A 297 -12.40 -9.76 -21.12
N LEU A 298 -11.83 -10.07 -22.27
CA LEU A 298 -10.88 -9.19 -22.96
C LEU A 298 -11.57 -7.90 -23.42
N PRO A 299 -10.85 -6.76 -23.51
CA PRO A 299 -11.33 -5.61 -24.25
C PRO A 299 -11.62 -5.99 -25.70
N PRO A 300 -12.41 -5.18 -26.44
CA PRO A 300 -12.64 -5.40 -27.86
C PRO A 300 -11.33 -5.62 -28.62
N SER A 301 -11.37 -6.51 -29.63
CA SER A 301 -10.16 -6.85 -30.39
C SER A 301 -9.49 -5.62 -31.00
N GLY A 302 -8.20 -5.42 -30.72
CA GLY A 302 -7.44 -4.25 -31.17
C GLY A 302 -7.73 -2.96 -30.39
N ALA A 303 -8.44 -3.04 -29.27
CA ALA A 303 -8.67 -1.89 -28.40
C ALA A 303 -7.34 -1.29 -27.92
N PRO A 304 -7.10 0.01 -28.12
CA PRO A 304 -5.94 0.69 -27.53
C PRO A 304 -6.04 0.69 -26.01
N ASN A 305 -4.92 0.78 -25.30
CA ASN A 305 -4.98 1.07 -23.88
C ASN A 305 -5.47 2.51 -23.65
N THR A 306 -6.32 2.66 -22.64
CA THR A 306 -6.90 3.97 -22.28
C THR A 306 -6.11 4.58 -21.14
N PHE A 307 -5.70 5.84 -21.32
CA PHE A 307 -5.10 6.64 -20.25
C PHE A 307 -6.08 7.72 -19.82
N LEU A 308 -6.23 7.91 -18.51
CA LEU A 308 -7.12 8.93 -17.94
C LEU A 308 -6.31 9.97 -17.19
N GLY A 309 -6.46 11.24 -17.59
CA GLY A 309 -5.84 12.38 -16.93
C GLY A 309 -6.64 12.86 -15.72
N PHE A 310 -5.94 13.37 -14.71
CA PHE A 310 -6.54 14.09 -13.58
C PHE A 310 -7.42 15.23 -14.11
N PRO A 311 -8.61 15.48 -13.53
CA PRO A 311 -9.53 16.49 -14.06
C PRO A 311 -8.93 17.89 -14.09
N SER A 312 -9.01 18.52 -15.24
CA SER A 312 -8.53 19.87 -15.50
C SER A 312 -9.64 20.67 -16.12
N SER A 313 -9.85 21.92 -15.67
CA SER A 313 -10.97 22.75 -16.13
C SER A 313 -12.34 22.04 -16.08
N ASN A 314 -12.59 21.26 -15.02
CA ASN A 314 -13.80 20.46 -14.82
C ASN A 314 -14.08 19.45 -15.96
N LYS A 315 -13.02 18.87 -16.51
CA LYS A 315 -13.10 17.81 -17.54
C LYS A 315 -12.06 16.73 -17.25
N TYR A 316 -12.45 15.51 -17.44
CA TYR A 316 -11.50 14.42 -17.65
C TYR A 316 -10.90 14.54 -19.04
N THR A 317 -9.63 14.18 -19.21
CA THR A 317 -9.04 14.01 -20.53
C THR A 317 -8.66 12.55 -20.69
N VAL A 318 -9.22 11.91 -21.69
CA VAL A 318 -9.03 10.49 -21.99
C VAL A 318 -8.19 10.37 -23.24
N TYR A 319 -7.16 9.56 -23.17
CA TYR A 319 -6.24 9.29 -24.27
C TYR A 319 -6.31 7.82 -24.64
N HIS A 320 -6.06 7.51 -25.92
CA HIS A 320 -5.84 6.17 -26.41
C HIS A 320 -4.37 6.01 -26.82
N PHE A 321 -3.75 4.95 -26.33
CA PHE A 321 -2.43 4.53 -26.75
C PHE A 321 -2.56 3.24 -27.56
N HIS A 322 -2.47 3.37 -28.88
CA HIS A 322 -2.35 2.25 -29.80
C HIS A 322 -0.88 1.98 -30.08
N VAL A 323 -0.44 0.72 -29.96
CA VAL A 323 0.95 0.30 -30.19
C VAL A 323 1.05 -0.74 -31.30
N ASP A 324 2.10 -0.64 -32.07
CA ASP A 324 2.54 -1.64 -33.03
C ASP A 324 4.03 -1.91 -32.81
N PHE A 325 4.34 -2.95 -32.05
CA PHE A 325 5.73 -3.31 -31.73
C PHE A 325 6.50 -3.84 -32.94
N THR A 326 5.81 -4.24 -34.02
CA THR A 326 6.44 -4.69 -35.28
C THR A 326 6.86 -3.51 -36.13
N VAL A 327 5.99 -2.49 -36.20
CA VAL A 327 6.22 -1.25 -36.94
C VAL A 327 5.94 -0.06 -36.01
N PRO A 328 6.89 0.31 -35.14
CA PRO A 328 6.66 1.34 -34.10
C PRO A 328 6.12 2.67 -34.61
N GLY A 329 6.41 3.02 -35.87
CA GLY A 329 5.90 4.23 -36.52
C GLY A 329 4.37 4.25 -36.73
N ASN A 330 3.69 3.12 -36.61
CA ASN A 330 2.22 3.04 -36.67
C ASN A 330 1.57 3.35 -35.30
N SER A 331 2.37 3.38 -34.22
CA SER A 331 1.86 3.63 -32.88
C SER A 331 1.39 5.07 -32.74
N THR A 332 0.33 5.28 -31.93
CA THR A 332 -0.24 6.60 -31.72
C THR A 332 -0.65 6.81 -30.26
N PHE A 333 -0.42 8.02 -29.75
CA PHE A 333 -0.97 8.48 -28.46
C PHE A 333 -1.80 9.74 -28.70
N THR A 334 -3.12 9.64 -28.58
CA THR A 334 -4.03 10.71 -29.00
C THR A 334 -5.14 10.94 -27.98
N THR A 335 -5.64 12.18 -27.90
CA THR A 335 -6.86 12.47 -27.13
C THR A 335 -8.06 11.79 -27.77
N PHE A 336 -8.75 10.98 -26.99
CA PHE A 336 -9.98 10.29 -27.40
C PHE A 336 -11.24 11.10 -27.07
N ALA A 337 -11.37 11.55 -25.81
CA ALA A 337 -12.55 12.27 -25.34
C ALA A 337 -12.23 13.18 -24.14
N THR A 338 -13.12 14.16 -23.92
CA THR A 338 -13.01 15.08 -22.78
C THR A 338 -14.37 15.25 -22.09
N PRO A 339 -14.91 14.19 -21.43
CA PRO A 339 -16.18 14.29 -20.74
C PRO A 339 -16.10 15.28 -19.57
N ALA A 340 -17.24 15.90 -19.24
CA ALA A 340 -17.32 16.79 -18.09
C ALA A 340 -17.09 16.00 -16.79
N ALA A 341 -16.26 16.53 -15.90
CA ALA A 341 -16.10 16.09 -14.52
C ALA A 341 -16.98 16.95 -13.61
N GLY A 342 -17.48 16.39 -12.53
CA GLY A 342 -18.14 17.17 -11.48
C GLY A 342 -17.19 18.17 -10.84
N GLY A 343 -17.71 19.33 -10.45
CA GLY A 343 -16.92 20.34 -9.75
C GLY A 343 -16.41 19.83 -8.40
N PHE A 344 -15.24 20.28 -8.00
CA PHE A 344 -14.64 19.98 -6.69
C PHE A 344 -13.73 21.13 -6.23
N THR A 345 -13.31 21.06 -4.98
CA THR A 345 -12.30 21.96 -4.39
C THR A 345 -11.02 21.16 -4.17
N SER A 346 -9.90 21.71 -4.58
CA SER A 346 -8.58 21.08 -4.41
C SER A 346 -8.26 20.84 -2.94
N LEU A 347 -7.71 19.67 -2.62
CA LEU A 347 -7.20 19.40 -1.28
C LEU A 347 -5.89 20.16 -1.07
N CYS A 348 -5.71 20.78 0.10
CA CYS A 348 -4.48 21.47 0.50
C CYS A 348 -3.96 22.42 -0.59
N PRO A 349 -4.71 23.43 -1.01
CA PRO A 349 -4.37 24.23 -2.20
C PRO A 349 -3.04 25.02 -2.08
N THR A 350 -2.62 25.33 -0.85
CA THR A 350 -1.40 26.12 -0.58
C THR A 350 -0.24 25.29 -0.05
N THR A 351 -0.53 24.15 0.58
CA THR A 351 0.46 23.22 1.14
C THR A 351 0.01 21.81 0.82
N ARG A 352 0.93 20.85 0.68
CA ARG A 352 0.54 19.44 0.50
C ARG A 352 0.08 18.81 1.82
N SER A 353 0.68 19.22 2.92
CA SER A 353 0.54 18.63 4.26
C SER A 353 -0.57 19.29 5.05
N CYS A 354 -1.79 18.76 5.00
CA CYS A 354 -2.94 19.33 5.70
C CYS A 354 -3.78 18.32 6.49
N VAL A 355 -3.56 17.01 6.30
CA VAL A 355 -4.36 15.96 6.93
C VAL A 355 -4.02 15.80 8.42
N PRO A 356 -4.97 16.01 9.35
CA PRO A 356 -4.70 15.94 10.79
C PRO A 356 -4.63 14.50 11.29
N GLN A 357 -3.88 14.31 12.38
CA GLN A 357 -3.76 13.05 13.12
C GLN A 357 -3.91 13.30 14.62
N LEU A 358 -4.39 12.29 15.37
CA LEU A 358 -4.46 12.36 16.84
C LEU A 358 -3.05 12.43 17.47
N GLY A 359 -2.90 13.30 18.46
CA GLY A 359 -1.72 13.30 19.35
C GLY A 359 -0.43 13.86 18.75
N VAL A 360 -0.52 14.53 17.60
CA VAL A 360 0.63 15.21 16.97
C VAL A 360 0.36 16.73 16.82
N THR A 361 1.43 17.48 16.61
CA THR A 361 1.36 18.93 16.42
C THR A 361 0.86 19.29 15.01
N SER A 362 0.51 20.56 14.82
CA SER A 362 0.09 21.08 13.51
C SER A 362 1.18 20.97 12.42
N SER A 363 2.45 20.86 12.81
CA SER A 363 3.58 20.64 11.88
C SER A 363 3.71 19.20 11.39
N SER A 364 3.00 18.25 11.98
CA SER A 364 2.97 16.84 11.58
C SER A 364 1.66 16.46 10.91
N LYS A 365 1.08 17.36 10.13
CA LYS A 365 -0.05 17.05 9.26
C LYS A 365 0.45 16.31 8.04
N LEU A 366 -0.29 15.29 7.59
CA LEU A 366 0.12 14.43 6.50
C LEU A 366 -0.17 15.05 5.13
N ASP A 367 0.63 14.67 4.14
CA ASP A 367 0.40 14.96 2.73
C ASP A 367 -0.82 14.17 2.23
N GLY A 368 -1.75 14.87 1.60
CA GLY A 368 -2.98 14.26 1.10
C GLY A 368 -2.95 13.92 -0.39
N ILE A 369 -1.88 14.27 -1.12
CA ILE A 369 -1.68 14.03 -2.56
C ILE A 369 -2.96 14.30 -3.38
N GLY A 370 -3.45 15.52 -3.33
CA GLY A 370 -4.71 15.92 -3.98
C GLY A 370 -4.53 16.50 -5.39
N ASP A 371 -3.41 16.26 -6.08
CA ASP A 371 -3.07 16.84 -7.39
C ASP A 371 -2.97 15.81 -8.52
N ARG A 372 -3.35 14.55 -8.27
CA ARG A 372 -3.27 13.45 -9.22
C ARG A 372 -4.32 12.36 -8.95
N LEU A 373 -4.55 11.49 -9.95
CA LEU A 373 -5.32 10.26 -9.75
C LEU A 373 -4.52 9.30 -8.86
N MET A 374 -5.25 8.57 -8.00
CA MET A 374 -4.68 7.53 -7.15
C MET A 374 -4.64 6.18 -7.87
N PHE A 375 -3.59 5.40 -7.62
CA PHE A 375 -3.45 4.04 -8.13
C PHE A 375 -4.64 3.18 -7.67
N ARG A 376 -5.29 2.40 -8.50
CA ARG A 376 -5.06 2.11 -9.92
C ARG A 376 -6.27 2.62 -10.75
N LEU A 377 -6.15 2.62 -12.06
CA LEU A 377 -7.25 2.87 -12.98
C LEU A 377 -7.77 1.51 -13.47
N ALA A 378 -8.78 0.96 -12.78
CA ALA A 378 -9.28 -0.38 -13.04
C ALA A 378 -10.20 -0.41 -14.26
N TYR A 379 -9.89 -1.26 -15.25
CA TYR A 379 -10.72 -1.49 -16.42
C TYR A 379 -11.36 -2.87 -16.36
N ARG A 380 -12.63 -2.94 -16.74
CA ARG A 380 -13.36 -4.21 -16.87
C ARG A 380 -14.31 -4.19 -18.07
N ASN A 381 -14.36 -5.30 -18.81
CA ASN A 381 -15.35 -5.54 -19.84
C ASN A 381 -16.41 -6.53 -19.33
N PHE A 382 -17.66 -6.08 -19.25
CA PHE A 382 -18.81 -6.89 -18.83
C PHE A 382 -19.51 -7.59 -20.00
N GLY A 383 -19.04 -7.38 -21.24
CA GLY A 383 -19.62 -7.93 -22.45
C GLY A 383 -20.72 -7.04 -23.06
N ASP A 384 -21.55 -6.44 -22.23
CA ASP A 384 -22.58 -5.47 -22.66
C ASP A 384 -22.09 -4.01 -22.52
N HIS A 385 -21.10 -3.76 -21.70
CA HIS A 385 -20.43 -2.47 -21.54
C HIS A 385 -19.01 -2.65 -21.01
N GLU A 386 -18.21 -1.59 -21.18
CA GLU A 386 -16.89 -1.43 -20.58
C GLU A 386 -16.96 -0.42 -19.45
N SER A 387 -16.29 -0.69 -18.33
CA SER A 387 -16.17 0.22 -17.19
C SER A 387 -14.72 0.57 -16.93
N LEU A 388 -14.46 1.84 -16.63
CA LEU A 388 -13.16 2.35 -16.17
C LEU A 388 -13.38 3.06 -14.84
N VAL A 389 -12.78 2.56 -13.77
CA VAL A 389 -13.00 3.01 -12.40
C VAL A 389 -11.72 3.58 -11.81
N GLY A 390 -11.84 4.71 -11.14
CA GLY A 390 -10.72 5.36 -10.47
C GLY A 390 -11.15 6.32 -9.38
N ASN A 391 -10.17 6.95 -8.74
CA ASN A 391 -10.42 7.88 -7.65
C ASN A 391 -9.31 8.93 -7.50
N PHE A 392 -9.60 9.98 -6.74
CA PHE A 392 -8.64 10.99 -6.29
C PHE A 392 -9.16 11.71 -5.04
N THR A 393 -8.27 12.39 -4.33
CA THR A 393 -8.62 13.08 -3.09
C THR A 393 -8.99 14.54 -3.34
N VAL A 394 -10.08 15.00 -2.74
CA VAL A 394 -10.60 16.38 -2.84
C VAL A 394 -10.90 16.97 -1.47
N SER A 395 -11.09 18.28 -1.39
CA SER A 395 -11.63 18.94 -0.20
C SER A 395 -13.17 18.94 -0.27
N ALA A 396 -13.82 18.35 0.72
CA ALA A 396 -15.26 18.28 0.82
C ALA A 396 -15.72 18.80 2.19
N GLY A 397 -16.28 20.00 2.23
CA GLY A 397 -16.72 20.62 3.48
C GLY A 397 -15.59 20.93 4.48
N GLY A 398 -14.38 21.18 4.00
CA GLY A 398 -13.21 21.54 4.81
C GLY A 398 -12.40 20.36 5.33
N VAL A 399 -12.73 19.13 4.95
CA VAL A 399 -11.99 17.89 5.23
C VAL A 399 -11.71 17.13 3.93
N ALA A 400 -10.78 16.18 3.96
CA ALA A 400 -10.53 15.33 2.79
C ALA A 400 -11.68 14.34 2.58
N GLY A 401 -12.12 14.22 1.33
CA GLY A 401 -13.05 13.21 0.85
C GLY A 401 -12.50 12.56 -0.42
N ILE A 402 -13.00 11.38 -0.77
CA ILE A 402 -12.54 10.68 -1.96
C ILE A 402 -13.58 10.82 -3.07
N ARG A 403 -13.19 11.51 -4.15
CA ARG A 403 -13.92 11.49 -5.40
C ARG A 403 -13.62 10.18 -6.10
N TRP A 404 -14.65 9.40 -6.39
CA TRP A 404 -14.61 8.18 -7.18
C TRP A 404 -15.53 8.31 -8.39
N PHE A 405 -15.22 7.57 -9.45
CA PHE A 405 -15.97 7.64 -10.70
C PHE A 405 -15.96 6.31 -11.46
N GLU A 406 -16.93 6.14 -12.34
CA GLU A 406 -17.01 5.10 -13.37
C GLU A 406 -17.28 5.76 -14.72
N LEU A 407 -16.40 5.50 -15.69
CA LEU A 407 -16.59 5.90 -17.08
C LEU A 407 -17.01 4.70 -17.92
N ARG A 408 -17.89 4.90 -18.89
CA ARG A 408 -18.33 3.87 -19.84
C ARG A 408 -18.17 4.30 -21.28
N GLY A 409 -18.13 3.35 -22.23
CA GLY A 409 -17.86 3.60 -23.64
C GLY A 409 -16.38 3.87 -23.91
N VAL A 410 -15.52 3.11 -23.26
CA VAL A 410 -14.09 3.36 -23.13
C VAL A 410 -13.34 3.18 -24.44
N THR A 411 -13.67 2.15 -25.24
CA THR A 411 -12.99 1.86 -26.51
C THR A 411 -13.63 2.56 -27.71
N ALA A 412 -14.92 2.36 -27.92
CA ALA A 412 -15.61 2.83 -29.14
C ALA A 412 -16.39 4.13 -28.96
N GLY A 413 -16.65 4.54 -27.71
CA GLY A 413 -17.48 5.69 -27.42
C GLY A 413 -18.99 5.47 -27.67
N PRO A 414 -19.85 6.46 -27.44
CA PRO A 414 -19.50 7.72 -26.77
C PRO A 414 -19.08 7.49 -25.30
N LEU A 415 -17.94 8.04 -24.92
CA LEU A 415 -17.46 7.95 -23.55
C LEU A 415 -18.30 8.87 -22.65
N THR A 416 -18.77 8.32 -21.54
CA THR A 416 -19.61 9.03 -20.57
C THR A 416 -19.14 8.81 -19.14
N VAL A 417 -19.35 9.79 -18.27
CA VAL A 417 -19.29 9.61 -16.82
C VAL A 417 -20.60 8.92 -16.42
N PHE A 418 -20.55 7.61 -16.18
CA PHE A 418 -21.75 6.85 -15.82
C PHE A 418 -22.17 7.13 -14.38
N GLN A 419 -21.20 7.22 -13.48
CA GLN A 419 -21.40 7.65 -12.10
C GLN A 419 -20.14 8.34 -11.54
N GLU A 420 -20.36 9.28 -10.64
CA GLU A 420 -19.32 10.05 -9.98
C GLU A 420 -19.85 10.60 -8.66
N SER A 421 -19.08 10.47 -7.58
CA SER A 421 -19.47 11.02 -6.29
C SER A 421 -18.25 11.26 -5.40
N THR A 422 -18.39 12.08 -4.37
CA THR A 422 -17.38 12.30 -3.34
C THR A 422 -17.82 11.66 -2.04
N TYR A 423 -17.10 10.63 -1.64
CA TYR A 423 -17.37 9.93 -0.39
C TYR A 423 -16.80 10.70 0.80
N GLN A 424 -17.68 11.37 1.54
CA GLN A 424 -17.32 12.14 2.73
C GLN A 424 -18.53 12.20 3.70
N PRO A 425 -18.80 11.08 4.40
CA PRO A 425 -20.02 10.94 5.22
C PRO A 425 -20.05 11.73 6.53
N ASP A 426 -18.90 12.12 7.05
CA ASP A 426 -18.75 12.80 8.35
C ASP A 426 -17.51 13.72 8.34
N THR A 427 -17.04 14.14 9.51
CA THR A 427 -15.88 15.04 9.67
C THR A 427 -14.53 14.32 9.69
N THR A 428 -14.50 13.00 9.49
CA THR A 428 -13.26 12.23 9.35
C THR A 428 -12.64 12.50 7.98
N TRP A 429 -11.36 12.76 7.95
CA TRP A 429 -10.59 12.93 6.72
C TRP A 429 -10.37 11.56 6.08
N ARG A 430 -10.63 11.44 4.78
CA ARG A 430 -10.42 10.24 3.97
C ARG A 430 -9.57 10.60 2.76
N TRP A 431 -8.43 9.92 2.63
CA TRP A 431 -7.47 10.22 1.56
C TRP A 431 -6.70 8.96 1.15
N MET A 432 -5.87 9.06 0.12
CA MET A 432 -5.03 7.97 -0.39
C MET A 432 -5.89 6.75 -0.74
N GLY A 433 -6.88 6.97 -1.61
CA GLY A 433 -7.84 5.94 -1.98
C GLY A 433 -7.32 5.02 -3.08
N SER A 434 -7.93 3.84 -3.18
CA SER A 434 -7.81 2.92 -4.31
C SER A 434 -9.17 2.30 -4.61
N ALA A 435 -9.54 2.17 -5.89
CA ALA A 435 -10.86 1.73 -6.31
C ALA A 435 -10.76 0.51 -7.24
N ALA A 436 -11.70 -0.43 -7.10
CA ALA A 436 -11.84 -1.59 -7.99
C ALA A 436 -13.31 -1.99 -8.14
N MET A 437 -13.61 -2.73 -9.21
CA MET A 437 -14.94 -3.26 -9.50
C MET A 437 -14.85 -4.77 -9.72
N ASP A 438 -15.70 -5.54 -9.04
CA ASP A 438 -15.74 -7.00 -9.18
C ASP A 438 -16.51 -7.47 -10.43
N GLY A 439 -16.52 -8.78 -10.70
CA GLY A 439 -17.20 -9.37 -11.85
C GLY A 439 -18.74 -9.26 -11.81
N GLN A 440 -19.31 -8.83 -10.69
CA GLN A 440 -20.75 -8.57 -10.54
C GLN A 440 -21.11 -7.09 -10.71
N GLY A 441 -20.10 -6.23 -10.94
CA GLY A 441 -20.28 -4.77 -11.05
C GLY A 441 -20.41 -4.07 -9.69
N ASN A 442 -20.08 -4.75 -8.59
CA ASN A 442 -19.96 -4.09 -7.28
C ASN A 442 -18.66 -3.30 -7.24
N LEU A 443 -18.69 -2.09 -6.67
CA LEU A 443 -17.53 -1.21 -6.57
C LEU A 443 -17.08 -1.10 -5.11
N ALA A 444 -15.80 -1.31 -4.87
CA ALA A 444 -15.15 -1.07 -3.59
C ALA A 444 -14.16 0.10 -3.66
N LEU A 445 -14.01 0.78 -2.53
CA LEU A 445 -13.09 1.88 -2.32
C LEU A 445 -12.35 1.65 -1.00
N GLY A 446 -11.03 1.46 -1.05
CA GLY A 446 -10.16 1.41 0.12
C GLY A 446 -9.49 2.76 0.34
N PHE A 447 -9.17 3.15 1.59
CA PHE A 447 -8.58 4.46 1.88
C PHE A 447 -7.98 4.55 3.29
N SER A 448 -7.13 5.55 3.49
CA SER A 448 -6.70 6.00 4.81
C SER A 448 -7.73 6.95 5.42
N ALA A 449 -7.95 6.87 6.74
CA ALA A 449 -8.85 7.75 7.46
C ALA A 449 -8.22 8.26 8.76
N SER A 450 -8.33 9.57 9.06
CA SER A 450 -7.86 10.15 10.32
C SER A 450 -8.61 11.43 10.68
N SER A 451 -8.33 11.95 11.88
CA SER A 451 -8.75 13.29 12.30
C SER A 451 -7.90 13.76 13.49
N GLY A 452 -8.16 14.96 14.01
CA GLY A 452 -7.54 15.37 15.26
C GLY A 452 -7.93 14.52 16.49
N SER A 453 -8.91 13.61 16.37
CA SER A 453 -9.41 12.76 17.44
C SER A 453 -9.20 11.26 17.24
N ILE A 454 -8.72 10.84 16.07
CA ILE A 454 -8.38 9.44 15.76
C ILE A 454 -7.01 9.35 15.07
N HIS A 455 -6.26 8.30 15.37
CA HIS A 455 -5.06 7.94 14.64
C HIS A 455 -5.42 7.50 13.21
N PRO A 456 -4.45 7.52 12.28
CA PRO A 456 -4.68 6.99 10.95
C PRO A 456 -5.13 5.52 10.98
N GLN A 457 -6.15 5.24 10.21
CA GLN A 457 -6.84 3.96 10.10
C GLN A 457 -6.92 3.53 8.65
N ILE A 458 -7.03 2.23 8.41
CA ILE A 458 -7.29 1.64 7.10
C ILE A 458 -8.76 1.26 7.04
N ARG A 459 -9.50 1.84 6.10
CA ARG A 459 -10.94 1.61 5.95
C ARG A 459 -11.30 1.28 4.51
N TYR A 460 -12.49 0.73 4.33
CA TYR A 460 -13.07 0.50 3.01
C TYR A 460 -14.57 0.80 3.03
N ALA A 461 -15.07 1.16 1.86
CA ALA A 461 -16.49 1.40 1.61
C ALA A 461 -16.89 0.75 0.28
N GLY A 462 -18.17 0.61 0.01
CA GLY A 462 -18.57 0.00 -1.25
C GLY A 462 -20.03 0.20 -1.59
N ARG A 463 -20.36 -0.21 -2.81
CA ARG A 463 -21.73 -0.30 -3.34
C ARG A 463 -21.92 -1.59 -4.12
N LEU A 464 -23.13 -2.11 -4.11
CA LEU A 464 -23.55 -3.17 -5.02
C LEU A 464 -23.91 -2.57 -6.39
N ALA A 465 -23.83 -3.38 -7.44
CA ALA A 465 -24.29 -2.98 -8.77
C ALA A 465 -25.76 -2.50 -8.76
N THR A 466 -26.58 -3.07 -7.87
CA THR A 466 -28.00 -2.76 -7.71
C THR A 466 -28.31 -1.54 -6.83
N ASP A 467 -27.30 -1.00 -6.14
CA ASP A 467 -27.48 0.20 -5.30
C ASP A 467 -27.70 1.46 -6.17
N PRO A 468 -28.31 2.51 -5.61
CA PRO A 468 -28.44 3.77 -6.33
C PRO A 468 -27.09 4.27 -6.83
N ILE A 469 -27.02 4.71 -8.09
CA ILE A 469 -25.80 5.30 -8.64
C ILE A 469 -25.37 6.53 -7.83
N ASN A 470 -24.08 6.87 -7.89
CA ASN A 470 -23.47 8.00 -7.16
C ASN A 470 -23.48 7.84 -5.63
N THR A 471 -23.66 6.64 -5.10
CA THR A 471 -23.64 6.38 -3.65
C THR A 471 -22.79 5.16 -3.33
N LEU A 472 -22.12 5.16 -2.17
CA LEU A 472 -21.53 3.96 -1.55
C LEU A 472 -22.48 3.45 -0.45
N ALA A 473 -23.62 2.88 -0.90
CA ALA A 473 -24.75 2.57 -0.06
C ALA A 473 -24.51 1.46 0.97
N GLN A 474 -23.49 0.62 0.78
CA GLN A 474 -23.13 -0.43 1.72
C GLN A 474 -22.39 0.10 2.97
N GLY A 475 -22.11 1.41 2.99
CA GLY A 475 -21.43 2.07 4.12
C GLY A 475 -19.93 1.82 4.17
N GLU A 476 -19.35 1.93 5.36
CA GLU A 476 -17.92 1.89 5.61
C GLU A 476 -17.58 0.85 6.69
N ALA A 477 -16.48 0.14 6.51
CA ALA A 477 -15.93 -0.78 7.50
C ALA A 477 -14.44 -0.48 7.76
N HIS A 478 -13.98 -0.89 8.94
CA HIS A 478 -12.58 -0.78 9.33
C HIS A 478 -11.84 -2.06 8.97
N LEU A 479 -10.77 -1.94 8.19
CA LEU A 479 -9.84 -3.03 8.00
C LEU A 479 -8.88 -3.09 9.20
N PHE A 480 -8.34 -1.93 9.60
CA PHE A 480 -7.46 -1.84 10.75
C PHE A 480 -7.42 -0.43 11.34
N ASP A 481 -7.43 -0.34 12.66
CA ASP A 481 -7.31 0.91 13.40
C ASP A 481 -5.88 1.05 13.95
N GLY A 482 -5.12 2.03 13.42
CA GLY A 482 -3.81 2.35 13.95
C GLY A 482 -3.87 2.87 15.39
N ALA A 483 -2.90 2.53 16.22
CA ALA A 483 -2.80 2.99 17.60
C ALA A 483 -1.78 4.13 17.77
N GLY A 484 -1.22 4.63 16.68
CA GLY A 484 -0.25 5.72 16.65
C GLY A 484 -0.39 6.62 15.43
N SER A 485 0.39 7.68 15.42
CA SER A 485 0.47 8.68 14.37
C SER A 485 1.90 8.86 13.89
N GLN A 486 2.08 9.30 12.67
CA GLN A 486 3.39 9.70 12.15
C GLN A 486 3.76 11.08 12.70
N SER A 487 4.91 11.18 13.36
CA SER A 487 5.44 12.42 13.92
C SER A 487 6.65 12.97 13.14
N ALA A 488 6.79 12.57 11.90
CA ALA A 488 7.89 12.95 11.04
C ALA A 488 7.85 14.42 10.62
N THR A 489 8.97 14.93 10.19
CA THR A 489 9.15 16.30 9.73
C THR A 489 8.79 16.50 8.26
N GLY A 490 8.87 15.46 7.41
CA GLY A 490 8.55 15.50 5.98
C GLY A 490 7.06 15.32 5.67
N ASN A 491 6.29 14.80 6.63
CA ASN A 491 4.84 14.64 6.54
C ASN A 491 4.34 13.68 5.43
N ARG A 492 5.23 12.86 4.86
CA ARG A 492 4.89 11.90 3.81
C ARG A 492 4.19 10.68 4.42
N TRP A 493 3.01 10.33 3.86
CA TRP A 493 2.22 9.16 4.27
C TRP A 493 2.29 8.03 3.26
N GLY A 494 2.76 8.20 2.11
CA GLY A 494 2.73 7.32 0.97
C GLY A 494 2.19 8.05 -0.24
N ASP A 495 2.43 7.51 -1.42
CA ASP A 495 1.93 8.08 -2.65
C ASP A 495 0.69 7.34 -3.16
N TYR A 496 0.47 6.09 -2.70
CA TYR A 496 -0.67 5.26 -3.12
C TYR A 496 -0.94 4.11 -2.14
N SER A 497 -2.09 3.47 -2.32
CA SER A 497 -2.48 2.18 -1.76
C SER A 497 -3.01 1.30 -2.89
N SER A 498 -3.25 0.00 -2.66
CA SER A 498 -3.68 -0.91 -3.71
C SER A 498 -4.90 -1.73 -3.32
N LEU A 499 -5.96 -1.61 -4.13
CA LEU A 499 -7.17 -2.42 -4.06
C LEU A 499 -7.34 -3.18 -5.38
N THR A 500 -7.38 -4.50 -5.31
CA THR A 500 -7.45 -5.40 -6.47
C THR A 500 -8.54 -6.44 -6.31
N VAL A 501 -8.89 -7.14 -7.38
CA VAL A 501 -9.92 -8.17 -7.38
C VAL A 501 -9.28 -9.53 -7.60
N ASP A 502 -9.67 -10.51 -6.81
CA ASP A 502 -9.17 -11.89 -6.89
C ASP A 502 -9.49 -12.52 -8.25
N PRO A 503 -8.48 -12.87 -9.07
CA PRO A 503 -8.71 -13.39 -10.42
C PRO A 503 -9.32 -14.81 -10.43
N THR A 504 -9.41 -15.49 -9.29
CA THR A 504 -9.93 -16.86 -9.22
C THR A 504 -11.43 -16.93 -8.98
N ASP A 505 -11.99 -15.96 -8.24
CA ASP A 505 -13.44 -15.93 -7.96
C ASP A 505 -14.11 -14.66 -8.48
N ASP A 506 -13.32 -13.69 -8.89
CA ASP A 506 -13.75 -12.43 -9.51
C ASP A 506 -14.74 -11.60 -8.67
N THR A 507 -14.75 -11.84 -7.34
CA THR A 507 -15.67 -11.19 -6.38
C THR A 507 -15.02 -10.80 -5.06
N THR A 508 -13.84 -11.34 -4.73
CA THR A 508 -13.11 -10.98 -3.51
C THR A 508 -12.19 -9.80 -3.80
N PHE A 509 -12.35 -8.73 -3.03
CA PHE A 509 -11.44 -7.59 -3.04
C PHE A 509 -10.28 -7.84 -2.08
N TRP A 510 -9.09 -7.43 -2.48
CA TRP A 510 -7.87 -7.43 -1.67
C TRP A 510 -7.36 -6.01 -1.55
N TYR A 511 -7.11 -5.56 -0.32
CA TYR A 511 -6.66 -4.19 -0.05
C TYR A 511 -5.43 -4.18 0.84
N THR A 512 -4.46 -3.34 0.50
CA THR A 512 -3.28 -3.09 1.33
C THR A 512 -3.02 -1.61 1.48
N ASN A 513 -2.63 -1.21 2.69
CA ASN A 513 -2.30 0.17 3.05
C ASN A 513 -1.45 0.18 4.33
N GLU A 514 -0.99 1.36 4.75
CA GLU A 514 -0.16 1.53 5.92
C GLU A 514 -0.93 2.01 7.16
N TYR A 515 -0.32 1.79 8.32
CA TYR A 515 -0.74 2.31 9.62
C TYR A 515 0.45 2.49 10.56
N TYR A 516 0.24 3.15 11.71
CA TYR A 516 1.25 3.27 12.77
C TYR A 516 0.77 2.58 14.05
N PRO A 517 1.56 1.64 14.63
CA PRO A 517 1.23 0.98 15.90
C PRO A 517 1.50 1.86 17.11
N THR A 518 2.39 2.86 16.99
CA THR A 518 2.75 3.84 18.02
C THR A 518 3.10 5.16 17.36
N THR A 519 2.88 6.27 18.06
CA THR A 519 3.26 7.60 17.54
C THR A 519 4.79 7.75 17.53
N THR A 520 5.36 7.86 16.31
CA THR A 520 6.80 7.96 16.08
C THR A 520 7.10 8.46 14.67
N THR A 521 8.37 8.78 14.40
CA THR A 521 8.83 9.27 13.09
C THR A 521 8.85 8.16 12.04
N PHE A 522 9.53 7.05 12.34
CA PHE A 522 9.58 5.87 11.49
C PHE A 522 9.06 4.68 12.31
N ASN A 523 8.23 3.92 11.84
CA ASN A 523 7.72 2.65 12.35
C ASN A 523 6.36 2.32 11.73
N TRP A 524 6.18 2.71 10.47
CA TRP A 524 4.99 2.29 9.75
C TRP A 524 4.89 0.76 9.72
N ARG A 525 3.68 0.28 9.62
CA ARG A 525 3.31 -1.10 9.36
C ARG A 525 2.37 -1.09 8.18
N THR A 526 2.28 -2.22 7.50
CA THR A 526 1.29 -2.41 6.46
C THR A 526 0.28 -3.47 6.86
N ARG A 527 -0.93 -3.35 6.34
CA ARG A 527 -2.00 -4.30 6.57
C ARG A 527 -2.54 -4.79 5.25
N ILE A 528 -2.82 -6.08 5.16
CA ILE A 528 -3.45 -6.72 4.02
C ILE A 528 -4.77 -7.30 4.49
N GLY A 529 -5.85 -7.07 3.73
CA GLY A 529 -7.14 -7.67 4.02
C GLY A 529 -7.91 -8.03 2.77
N SER A 530 -8.75 -9.05 2.86
CA SER A 530 -9.67 -9.42 1.80
C SER A 530 -11.12 -9.40 2.29
N PHE A 531 -12.03 -8.98 1.42
CA PHE A 531 -13.45 -8.87 1.73
C PHE A 531 -14.31 -9.02 0.47
N LYS A 532 -15.60 -9.24 0.65
CA LYS A 532 -16.61 -9.25 -0.44
C LYS A 532 -17.68 -8.21 -0.16
N LEU A 533 -18.22 -7.63 -1.23
CA LEU A 533 -19.45 -6.86 -1.20
C LEU A 533 -20.63 -7.77 -1.59
N GLY A 534 -21.79 -7.56 -0.97
CA GLY A 534 -23.01 -8.30 -1.30
C GLY A 534 -23.33 -9.43 -0.35
N THR A 535 -24.49 -9.98 -0.50
CA THR A 535 -25.36 -10.69 0.41
C THR A 535 -24.67 -11.58 1.46
N GLY A 536 -24.03 -10.94 2.46
CA GLY A 536 -24.23 -11.51 3.76
C GLY A 536 -25.73 -11.42 4.00
N THR A 537 -26.45 -12.52 4.01
CA THR A 537 -27.68 -12.59 4.79
C THR A 537 -27.32 -11.93 6.09
N PRO A 538 -28.03 -10.85 6.55
CA PRO A 538 -27.73 -10.33 7.86
C PRO A 538 -27.80 -11.54 8.78
N THR A 539 -26.65 -11.98 9.25
CA THR A 539 -26.65 -12.89 10.40
C THR A 539 -27.51 -12.14 11.39
N PRO A 540 -28.70 -12.65 11.77
CA PRO A 540 -29.57 -11.94 12.67
C PRO A 540 -28.64 -11.49 13.79
N THR A 541 -28.55 -10.17 14.00
CA THR A 541 -27.80 -9.62 15.12
C THR A 541 -28.19 -10.49 16.29
N PRO A 542 -27.30 -11.30 16.85
CA PRO A 542 -27.67 -12.07 18.02
C PRO A 542 -28.18 -11.02 18.98
N THR A 543 -29.46 -11.13 19.38
CA THR A 543 -29.98 -10.41 20.54
C THR A 543 -28.83 -10.43 21.54
N PRO A 544 -28.35 -9.29 22.07
CA PRO A 544 -27.16 -9.28 22.88
C PRO A 544 -27.37 -10.32 24.00
N THR A 545 -26.92 -11.52 23.74
CA THR A 545 -26.56 -12.46 24.78
C THR A 545 -25.51 -11.69 25.56
N PRO A 546 -25.65 -11.50 26.87
CA PRO A 546 -24.68 -10.72 27.63
C PRO A 546 -23.31 -11.20 27.17
N THR A 547 -22.54 -10.29 26.55
CA THR A 547 -21.22 -10.54 26.01
C THR A 547 -20.47 -11.31 27.06
N PRO A 548 -20.03 -12.57 26.83
CA PRO A 548 -19.09 -13.17 27.76
C PRO A 548 -17.93 -12.16 27.79
N THR A 549 -17.67 -11.61 28.94
CA THR A 549 -16.50 -10.79 29.20
C THR A 549 -15.34 -11.49 28.49
N PRO A 550 -14.61 -10.84 27.55
CA PRO A 550 -13.54 -11.54 26.82
C PRO A 550 -12.67 -12.21 27.87
N THR A 551 -12.57 -13.53 27.81
CA THR A 551 -11.66 -14.26 28.69
C THR A 551 -10.30 -13.65 28.43
N PRO A 552 -9.69 -12.98 29.41
CA PRO A 552 -8.42 -12.29 29.19
C PRO A 552 -7.45 -13.30 28.61
N THR A 553 -6.81 -12.97 27.52
CA THR A 553 -5.68 -13.77 26.97
C THR A 553 -4.76 -14.01 28.14
N PRO A 554 -4.43 -15.26 28.49
CA PRO A 554 -3.58 -15.54 29.64
C PRO A 554 -2.29 -14.74 29.52
N ALA A 555 -1.95 -13.98 30.53
CA ALA A 555 -0.74 -13.16 30.54
C ALA A 555 0.50 -14.06 30.39
N PRO A 556 1.59 -13.56 29.78
CA PRO A 556 2.86 -14.27 29.72
C PRO A 556 3.29 -14.74 31.10
N ASP A 557 3.64 -16.02 31.23
CA ASP A 557 4.02 -16.63 32.51
C ASP A 557 5.08 -17.71 32.28
N TYR A 558 5.67 -18.22 33.35
CA TYR A 558 6.60 -19.35 33.32
C TYR A 558 6.45 -20.22 34.57
N SER A 559 6.92 -21.45 34.46
CA SER A 559 7.11 -22.33 35.61
C SER A 559 8.57 -22.74 35.77
N LEU A 560 8.95 -23.20 36.97
CA LEU A 560 10.27 -23.77 37.26
C LEU A 560 10.18 -25.27 37.47
N SER A 561 11.14 -25.99 36.93
CA SER A 561 11.37 -27.39 37.29
C SER A 561 12.83 -27.61 37.69
N ILE A 562 13.10 -28.64 38.51
CA ILE A 562 14.43 -28.98 38.96
C ILE A 562 14.67 -30.49 38.88
N SER A 563 15.80 -30.89 38.37
CA SER A 563 16.20 -32.29 38.23
C SER A 563 17.69 -32.47 38.52
N PRO A 564 18.07 -33.56 39.22
CA PRO A 564 17.20 -34.53 39.87
C PRO A 564 16.48 -33.95 41.10
N SER A 565 15.39 -34.55 41.54
CA SER A 565 14.63 -34.10 42.73
C SER A 565 15.39 -34.27 44.05
N SER A 566 16.46 -35.09 44.08
CA SER A 566 17.28 -35.31 45.25
C SER A 566 18.71 -35.74 44.88
N VAL A 567 19.70 -35.19 45.58
CA VAL A 567 21.12 -35.59 45.48
C VAL A 567 21.68 -35.87 46.86
N SER A 568 22.45 -36.95 46.96
CA SER A 568 23.12 -37.35 48.21
C SER A 568 24.60 -37.01 48.18
N VAL A 569 25.13 -36.44 49.29
CA VAL A 569 26.55 -36.12 49.48
C VAL A 569 27.07 -36.86 50.72
N GLY A 570 28.23 -37.50 50.59
CA GLY A 570 28.82 -38.30 51.61
C GLY A 570 29.41 -37.50 52.78
N ARG A 571 29.99 -38.22 53.76
CA ARG A 571 30.57 -37.67 55.00
C ARG A 571 31.62 -36.56 54.77
N ASN A 572 32.43 -36.69 53.75
CA ASN A 572 33.53 -35.74 53.47
C ASN A 572 33.14 -34.46 52.79
N GLY A 573 31.84 -34.26 52.58
CA GLY A 573 31.32 -33.17 51.72
C GLY A 573 31.41 -33.48 50.23
N GLY A 574 31.28 -32.47 49.38
CA GLY A 574 31.35 -32.61 47.94
C GLY A 574 30.32 -31.74 47.24
N SER A 575 30.13 -31.95 45.96
CA SER A 575 29.19 -31.19 45.12
C SER A 575 27.92 -31.97 44.87
N ALA A 576 26.79 -31.29 45.03
CA ALA A 576 25.47 -31.75 44.55
C ALA A 576 25.03 -30.87 43.41
N VAL A 577 24.74 -31.48 42.25
CA VAL A 577 24.42 -30.75 41.01
C VAL A 577 22.99 -31.01 40.61
N TYR A 578 22.29 -29.92 40.29
CA TYR A 578 20.90 -29.93 39.82
C TYR A 578 20.80 -29.09 38.55
N THR A 579 19.89 -29.41 37.66
CA THR A 579 19.49 -28.58 36.54
C THR A 579 18.16 -27.93 36.87
N VAL A 580 18.12 -26.60 36.85
CA VAL A 580 16.90 -25.80 36.99
C VAL A 580 16.49 -25.38 35.60
N THR A 581 15.22 -25.63 35.23
CA THR A 581 14.66 -25.29 33.91
C THR A 581 13.56 -24.25 34.08
N VAL A 582 13.63 -23.19 33.30
CA VAL A 582 12.55 -22.22 33.09
C VAL A 582 11.68 -22.72 31.96
N ASN A 583 10.41 -22.95 32.22
CA ASN A 583 9.43 -23.41 31.22
C ASN A 583 8.46 -22.25 30.89
N PRO A 584 8.69 -21.49 29.80
CA PRO A 584 7.86 -20.36 29.44
C PRO A 584 6.47 -20.82 28.95
N THR A 585 5.44 -20.00 29.24
CA THR A 585 4.07 -20.17 28.78
C THR A 585 3.51 -18.83 28.32
N ASN A 586 2.51 -18.85 27.44
CA ASN A 586 1.79 -17.66 26.95
C ASN A 586 2.73 -16.56 26.41
N GLY A 587 3.83 -16.95 25.73
CA GLY A 587 4.75 -15.99 25.11
C GLY A 587 5.74 -15.30 26.07
N PHE A 588 5.99 -15.85 27.25
CA PHE A 588 7.01 -15.32 28.17
C PHE A 588 8.42 -15.45 27.56
N SER A 589 9.14 -14.33 27.47
CA SER A 589 10.46 -14.25 26.82
C SER A 589 11.50 -13.45 27.61
N SER A 590 11.27 -13.23 28.92
CA SER A 590 12.17 -12.46 29.77
C SER A 590 13.21 -13.33 30.48
N LEU A 591 14.37 -12.77 30.79
CA LEU A 591 15.36 -13.41 31.64
C LEU A 591 14.84 -13.61 33.07
N VAL A 592 15.11 -14.76 33.66
CA VAL A 592 14.74 -15.14 35.03
C VAL A 592 15.97 -15.22 35.90
N THR A 593 16.01 -14.40 36.94
CA THR A 593 17.08 -14.43 37.98
C THR A 593 16.72 -15.48 39.01
N LEU A 594 17.64 -16.43 39.25
CA LEU A 594 17.45 -17.54 40.16
C LEU A 594 18.15 -17.29 41.52
N SER A 595 17.49 -17.71 42.59
CA SER A 595 18.02 -17.72 43.95
C SER A 595 17.61 -18.99 44.67
N VAL A 596 18.29 -19.34 45.78
CA VAL A 596 17.96 -20.53 46.57
C VAL A 596 17.94 -20.21 48.08
N ALA A 597 16.99 -20.82 48.76
CA ALA A 597 16.86 -20.71 50.21
C ALA A 597 16.57 -22.08 50.85
N GLY A 598 16.85 -22.21 52.17
CA GLY A 598 16.61 -23.44 52.92
C GLY A 598 17.78 -24.43 52.91
N LEU A 599 18.95 -24.00 52.46
CA LEU A 599 20.18 -24.83 52.51
C LEU A 599 20.74 -24.92 53.96
N PRO A 600 21.32 -26.06 54.36
CA PRO A 600 21.99 -26.18 55.65
C PRO A 600 23.26 -25.33 55.74
N ALA A 601 23.64 -24.92 56.94
CA ALA A 601 24.90 -24.24 57.18
C ALA A 601 26.11 -25.09 56.65
N GLY A 602 27.07 -24.42 56.02
CA GLY A 602 28.17 -25.09 55.33
C GLY A 602 27.84 -25.58 53.93
N THR A 603 26.78 -25.00 53.29
CA THR A 603 26.46 -25.27 51.88
C THR A 603 26.45 -23.98 51.11
N THR A 604 27.24 -23.91 50.01
CA THR A 604 27.34 -22.74 49.14
C THR A 604 26.72 -23.04 47.76
N PRO A 605 25.73 -22.25 47.31
CA PRO A 605 25.10 -22.42 46.01
C PRO A 605 25.75 -21.56 44.93
N VAL A 606 25.83 -22.07 43.70
CA VAL A 606 26.21 -21.32 42.48
C VAL A 606 25.30 -21.73 41.35
N PHE A 607 24.71 -20.76 40.66
CA PHE A 607 23.92 -20.94 39.45
C PHE A 607 24.73 -20.52 38.22
N SER A 608 24.72 -21.30 37.14
CA SER A 608 25.38 -20.95 35.87
C SER A 608 24.63 -21.51 34.67
N PRO A 609 24.17 -20.64 33.74
CA PRO A 609 24.10 -19.17 33.79
C PRO A 609 23.01 -18.65 34.74
N ASN A 610 23.18 -17.43 35.25
CA ASN A 610 22.15 -16.72 36.02
C ASN A 610 22.32 -15.21 35.83
N PRO A 611 21.31 -14.51 35.24
CA PRO A 611 19.96 -15.00 34.89
C PRO A 611 19.93 -15.93 33.66
N THR A 612 18.79 -16.63 33.44
CA THR A 612 18.61 -17.56 32.34
C THR A 612 17.19 -17.45 31.72
N MET A 613 17.06 -17.82 30.44
CA MET A 613 15.74 -17.98 29.76
C MET A 613 15.35 -19.46 29.57
N ALA A 614 16.30 -20.41 29.80
CA ALA A 614 16.08 -21.82 29.55
C ALA A 614 16.52 -22.67 30.74
N THR A 615 17.79 -23.00 30.84
CA THR A 615 18.32 -23.86 31.90
C THR A 615 19.47 -23.19 32.64
N SER A 616 19.62 -23.53 33.92
CA SER A 616 20.77 -23.15 34.76
C SER A 616 21.21 -24.34 35.60
N THR A 617 22.51 -24.56 35.68
CA THR A 617 23.07 -25.56 36.58
C THR A 617 23.22 -24.95 37.97
N LEU A 618 22.55 -25.53 38.97
CA LEU A 618 22.75 -25.22 40.37
C LEU A 618 23.76 -26.22 40.95
N THR A 619 24.92 -25.72 41.33
CA THR A 619 25.94 -26.50 42.05
C THR A 619 25.92 -26.10 43.52
N LEU A 620 25.66 -27.07 44.39
CA LEU A 620 25.75 -26.92 45.85
C LEU A 620 27.07 -27.52 46.31
N THR A 621 28.00 -26.70 46.79
CA THR A 621 29.22 -27.16 47.46
C THR A 621 28.91 -27.37 48.94
N VAL A 622 29.02 -28.61 49.42
CA VAL A 622 28.64 -29.04 50.77
C VAL A 622 29.89 -29.37 51.58
N ASP A 623 30.08 -28.66 52.65
CA ASP A 623 31.23 -28.89 53.53
C ASP A 623 31.18 -30.24 54.28
N SER A 624 32.34 -30.74 54.69
CA SER A 624 32.45 -31.94 55.56
C SER A 624 31.75 -31.70 56.92
N SER A 625 31.75 -30.44 57.41
CA SER A 625 31.14 -30.02 58.66
C SER A 625 29.64 -29.92 58.63
N THR A 626 29.01 -29.92 57.43
CA THR A 626 27.57 -29.89 57.31
C THR A 626 26.92 -31.07 58.05
N ARG A 627 25.90 -30.79 58.89
CA ARG A 627 25.27 -31.85 59.69
C ARG A 627 24.55 -32.84 58.77
N LYS A 628 24.57 -34.10 59.20
CA LYS A 628 23.80 -35.18 58.61
C LYS A 628 22.30 -34.81 58.63
N GLY A 629 21.60 -35.01 57.51
CA GLY A 629 20.17 -34.75 57.44
C GLY A 629 19.65 -34.74 56.01
N THR A 630 18.36 -34.63 55.91
CA THR A 630 17.62 -34.41 54.64
C THR A 630 17.13 -32.98 54.66
N TYR A 631 17.53 -32.20 53.68
CA TYR A 631 17.25 -30.77 53.61
C TYR A 631 16.47 -30.46 52.33
N VAL A 632 15.23 -30.07 52.49
CA VAL A 632 14.42 -29.55 51.37
C VAL A 632 14.79 -28.09 51.21
N PHE A 633 15.15 -27.70 50.00
CA PHE A 633 15.46 -26.31 49.68
C PHE A 633 14.56 -25.82 48.55
N THR A 634 14.35 -24.51 48.47
CA THR A 634 13.49 -23.85 47.48
C THR A 634 14.35 -23.02 46.56
N VAL A 635 14.19 -23.24 45.25
CA VAL A 635 14.70 -22.34 44.21
C VAL A 635 13.58 -21.37 43.80
N THR A 636 13.89 -20.09 43.81
CA THR A 636 13.00 -18.99 43.41
C THR A 636 13.54 -18.34 42.15
N GLY A 637 12.69 -18.16 41.14
CA GLY A 637 12.97 -17.40 39.95
C GLY A 637 12.14 -16.13 39.92
N MET A 638 12.74 -15.03 39.49
CA MET A 638 12.09 -13.72 39.33
C MET A 638 12.40 -13.17 37.93
N GLY A 639 11.35 -12.84 37.13
CA GLY A 639 11.49 -12.30 35.79
C GLY A 639 10.21 -11.74 35.25
N GLY A 640 10.26 -11.05 34.11
CA GLY A 640 9.10 -10.42 33.48
C GLY A 640 8.83 -8.97 33.90
N SER A 641 7.90 -8.32 33.22
CA SER A 641 7.41 -6.98 33.54
C SER A 641 5.87 -6.99 33.36
N PRO A 642 5.06 -6.91 34.42
CA PRO A 642 5.47 -6.87 35.85
C PRO A 642 6.21 -8.12 36.30
N THR A 643 7.01 -8.02 37.37
CA THR A 643 7.82 -9.12 37.88
C THR A 643 6.96 -10.30 38.32
N ILE A 644 7.22 -11.45 37.75
CA ILE A 644 6.58 -12.73 38.08
C ILE A 644 7.57 -13.54 38.93
N THR A 645 7.07 -14.12 40.02
CA THR A 645 7.88 -14.99 40.90
C THR A 645 7.33 -16.41 40.86
N ARG A 646 8.19 -17.39 40.59
CA ARG A 646 7.88 -18.82 40.60
C ARG A 646 8.89 -19.59 41.40
N THR A 647 8.48 -20.71 41.99
CA THR A 647 9.34 -21.52 42.85
C THR A 647 9.27 -23.00 42.48
N THR A 648 10.38 -23.72 42.79
CA THR A 648 10.45 -25.18 42.74
C THR A 648 11.27 -25.68 43.90
N THR A 649 11.14 -26.94 44.30
CA THR A 649 11.86 -27.51 45.44
C THR A 649 12.64 -28.77 45.08
N ALA A 650 13.76 -28.98 45.74
CA ALA A 650 14.52 -30.23 45.65
C ALA A 650 15.15 -30.58 47.04
N THR A 651 15.76 -31.72 47.13
CA THR A 651 16.26 -32.27 48.39
C THR A 651 17.75 -32.51 48.29
N LEU A 652 18.50 -31.99 49.28
CA LEU A 652 19.91 -32.35 49.52
C LEU A 652 19.96 -33.35 50.71
N VAL A 653 20.60 -34.51 50.51
CA VAL A 653 20.77 -35.52 51.56
C VAL A 653 22.23 -35.59 51.96
N LYS A 654 22.56 -35.23 53.19
CA LYS A 654 23.90 -35.41 53.77
C LYS A 654 23.94 -36.74 54.54
N THR A 655 24.77 -37.66 54.08
CA THR A 655 24.89 -39.01 54.66
C THR A 655 26.17 -39.24 55.48
N ASN A 656 26.15 -40.28 56.27
CA ASN A 656 27.34 -40.77 56.94
C ASN A 656 28.08 -41.90 56.18
N GLY A 657 27.71 -42.07 54.89
CA GLY A 657 28.33 -43.15 54.11
C GLY A 657 29.85 -43.15 54.15
N ARG A 658 30.38 -44.37 54.09
CA ARG A 658 31.86 -44.62 54.07
C ARG A 658 32.47 -44.09 52.81
#